data_67d33767092e955273bd51d09476852a
#
_entry.id   67d33767092e955273bd51d09476852a
#
_cell.length_a   1.000
_cell.length_b   1.000
_cell.length_c   1.000
_cell.angle_alpha   90.00
_cell.angle_beta   90.00
_cell.angle_gamma   90.00
#
_symmetry.space_group_name_H-M   'P 1'
#
loop_
_entity.id
_entity.type
_entity.pdbx_description
1 polymer ?
#
loop_
_entity_poly.entity_id
_entity_poly.type
_entity_poly.pdbx_seq_one_letter_code
_entity_poly.pdbx_strand_id
1 'polypeptide(L)'
;MNGLTTKTARERLKQDGENELAATAKRRPLRMFLGQFRDVMVLILLAATGISAFLGEITDAVTIILIVLLNAILGFLQEYRTEQTLESLRNLTAPTATACRDGKWQTIPARELVCGDLVRLEAGDNVPADSALIQAAGLAVNESILTGESEAVSKQAGDPADTRNDLHKHNIVYAGTAILRGSAEAVVIATGTRTQMGQISTMLQEIRQEMTPLQKRLAGLGKVVALLCLGVCGAVFLAGVLRGEPVFDMLMTGITIAIAAIPEGLPATVTIALALAVSRMMKHGALVNRLHSVETLGCASVICSDKTGTITENRMTVTAIVAGGERFSVTGTGLQKAGAIQLDGSNVNPLSKPALRELLTCGSLCSTAEIHSPQEKQSRNRGSRTEKGTWSATGDPTETALLIAAEKGGISRKALLRTHPVQHMEPFDSETRRMAVTVTDGAGTCTYWKGAADVILPLCGFQMQDGKSVPLSDGARAAVRKQVAAMSDEALRVLAFAKQEGSACIFLGLAGMLDPPRESARTAIRTCAKANIRTVMITGDHKNTAAAIARQAGLLRGKKAMTGAELDTLTDAQLDRCIDQYSVFARVNPAHKLRLVRAYKRRGEIVAMTGDGVNDAPAIKEADVGVAMGKSGTDVARQAADVVLTDDNLATLVDAVEQGRCVYANIRKFVRYLLSCNIGEVLTMFLGILMGMPVVLLPTQLLLVNLVTDGLPAIALGLEPPEPEAMQKPPRRPDESFFSDGLMGRIFFRGILIGICTLGAFSAVVRTGGTLEAARTAALCTLILSQLVHVFECKSERRTLFSMPYGNNLWLVGAVLVSVAVLAAAVAVPMLRVIFSTVMLTRPQWYIALGFSLTVPLCSSIAGLFRRKKQD
;
A
#
# COMPACT_ATOMS: atom_id res chain seq x y z
N MET A 1 29.86 0.24 27.26
CA MET A 1 29.55 -1.22 27.47
C MET A 1 29.67 -1.93 26.13
N ASN A 2 30.25 -3.12 26.06
CA ASN A 2 30.49 -3.82 24.77
C ASN A 2 29.26 -4.59 24.22
N GLY A 3 28.09 -4.49 24.86
CA GLY A 3 26.90 -5.28 24.50
C GLY A 3 27.07 -6.79 24.70
N LEU A 4 26.04 -7.58 24.38
CA LEU A 4 26.11 -9.05 24.40
C LEU A 4 26.88 -9.59 23.19
N THR A 5 27.46 -10.81 23.34
CA THR A 5 28.00 -11.50 22.17
C THR A 5 26.83 -12.11 21.36
N THR A 6 26.96 -12.19 20.05
CA THR A 6 25.95 -12.81 19.18
C THR A 6 25.62 -14.25 19.60
N LYS A 7 26.58 -15.00 20.16
CA LYS A 7 26.38 -16.38 20.66
C LYS A 7 25.47 -16.36 21.89
N THR A 8 25.76 -15.52 22.88
CA THR A 8 24.96 -15.39 24.11
C THR A 8 23.53 -14.91 23.81
N ALA A 9 23.37 -13.96 22.87
CA ALA A 9 22.07 -13.50 22.45
C ALA A 9 21.23 -14.63 21.84
N ARG A 10 21.83 -15.50 21.00
CA ARG A 10 21.13 -16.67 20.43
C ARG A 10 20.76 -17.73 21.48
N GLU A 11 21.59 -17.92 22.49
CA GLU A 11 21.30 -18.85 23.59
C GLU A 11 20.12 -18.33 24.43
N ARG A 12 20.11 -17.03 24.78
CA ARG A 12 19.00 -16.39 25.48
C ARG A 12 17.72 -16.40 24.64
N LEU A 13 17.77 -16.16 23.35
CA LEU A 13 16.62 -16.22 22.46
C LEU A 13 15.96 -17.60 22.44
N LYS A 14 16.75 -18.67 22.54
CA LYS A 14 16.22 -20.05 22.67
C LYS A 14 15.58 -20.33 24.02
N GLN A 15 16.07 -19.71 25.09
CA GLN A 15 15.55 -19.87 26.44
C GLN A 15 14.32 -19.02 26.70
N ASP A 16 14.37 -17.74 26.32
CA ASP A 16 13.36 -16.72 26.63
C ASP A 16 12.25 -16.63 25.57
N GLY A 17 12.49 -17.16 24.35
CA GLY A 17 11.59 -16.99 23.21
C GLY A 17 11.79 -15.67 22.48
N GLU A 18 11.05 -15.47 21.37
CA GLU A 18 11.10 -14.26 20.57
C GLU A 18 10.40 -13.09 21.31
N ASN A 19 10.90 -11.86 21.11
CA ASN A 19 10.30 -10.66 21.64
C ASN A 19 9.05 -10.28 20.81
N GLU A 20 8.00 -11.07 20.98
CA GLU A 20 6.68 -10.84 20.37
C GLU A 20 5.61 -10.86 21.46
N LEU A 21 4.67 -9.90 21.38
CA LEU A 21 3.43 -9.93 22.16
C LEU A 21 2.65 -11.14 21.63
N ALA A 22 2.35 -12.09 22.50
CA ALA A 22 1.75 -13.40 22.24
C ALA A 22 1.36 -13.65 20.77
N ALA A 23 2.22 -14.34 20.04
CA ALA A 23 1.93 -14.76 18.67
C ALA A 23 0.54 -15.44 18.68
N THR A 24 -0.37 -15.00 17.82
CA THR A 24 -1.59 -15.75 17.51
C THR A 24 -1.14 -17.18 17.29
N ALA A 25 -1.50 -18.09 18.20
CA ALA A 25 -0.97 -19.45 18.25
C ALA A 25 -1.03 -20.03 16.84
N LYS A 26 0.13 -20.42 16.28
CA LYS A 26 0.22 -21.05 14.95
C LYS A 26 -0.88 -22.11 14.90
N ARG A 27 -1.89 -21.89 14.05
CA ARG A 27 -3.00 -22.82 13.93
C ARG A 27 -2.40 -24.16 13.47
N ARG A 28 -2.46 -25.17 14.32
CA ARG A 28 -1.92 -26.49 14.00
C ARG A 28 -2.68 -27.03 12.79
N PRO A 29 -1.99 -27.52 11.73
CA PRO A 29 -2.64 -28.00 10.51
C PRO A 29 -3.76 -29.01 10.77
N LEU A 30 -3.58 -29.89 11.76
CA LEU A 30 -4.59 -30.87 12.16
C LEU A 30 -5.86 -30.21 12.71
N ARG A 31 -5.75 -29.08 13.43
CA ARG A 31 -6.89 -28.35 13.96
C ARG A 31 -7.67 -27.61 12.85
N MET A 32 -6.95 -27.15 11.82
CA MET A 32 -7.57 -26.57 10.61
C MET A 32 -8.34 -27.63 9.85
N PHE A 33 -7.74 -28.81 9.62
CA PHE A 33 -8.41 -29.94 8.98
C PHE A 33 -9.66 -30.39 9.75
N LEU A 34 -9.56 -30.58 11.06
CA LEU A 34 -10.71 -30.93 11.90
C LEU A 34 -11.76 -29.80 11.97
N GLY A 35 -11.34 -28.56 11.75
CA GLY A 35 -12.23 -27.41 11.65
C GLY A 35 -13.21 -27.52 10.48
N GLN A 36 -12.80 -28.16 9.37
CA GLN A 36 -13.65 -28.34 8.19
C GLN A 36 -14.90 -29.19 8.50
N PHE A 37 -14.80 -30.12 9.45
CA PHE A 37 -15.94 -30.94 9.86
C PHE A 37 -16.97 -30.22 10.75
N ARG A 38 -16.72 -28.98 11.14
CA ARG A 38 -17.67 -28.11 11.87
C ARG A 38 -18.49 -27.22 10.95
N ASP A 39 -18.22 -27.27 9.66
CA ASP A 39 -19.02 -26.57 8.67
C ASP A 39 -20.45 -27.12 8.65
N VAL A 40 -21.45 -26.24 8.57
CA VAL A 40 -22.88 -26.60 8.64
C VAL A 40 -23.22 -27.57 7.50
N MET A 41 -22.63 -27.40 6.31
CA MET A 41 -22.86 -28.26 5.17
C MET A 41 -22.32 -29.67 5.41
N VAL A 42 -21.10 -29.76 5.94
CA VAL A 42 -20.51 -31.08 6.27
C VAL A 42 -21.31 -31.78 7.36
N LEU A 43 -21.85 -31.07 8.34
CA LEU A 43 -22.74 -31.64 9.36
C LEU A 43 -24.05 -32.17 8.76
N ILE A 44 -24.64 -31.44 7.81
CA ILE A 44 -25.88 -31.91 7.08
C ILE A 44 -25.55 -33.16 6.28
N LEU A 45 -24.44 -33.21 5.55
CA LEU A 45 -24.02 -34.40 4.80
C LEU A 45 -23.71 -35.59 5.71
N LEU A 46 -23.08 -35.39 6.86
CA LEU A 46 -22.87 -36.45 7.84
C LEU A 46 -24.18 -36.98 8.44
N ALA A 47 -25.14 -36.09 8.69
CA ALA A 47 -26.48 -36.50 9.12
C ALA A 47 -27.20 -37.31 8.01
N ALA A 48 -27.13 -36.85 6.76
CA ALA A 48 -27.68 -37.58 5.61
C ALA A 48 -27.01 -38.95 5.44
N THR A 49 -25.68 -39.03 5.61
CA THR A 49 -24.94 -40.31 5.61
C THR A 49 -25.46 -41.27 6.69
N GLY A 50 -25.66 -40.76 7.91
CA GLY A 50 -26.22 -41.58 8.99
C GLY A 50 -27.61 -42.14 8.68
N ILE A 51 -28.47 -41.31 8.08
CA ILE A 51 -29.82 -41.70 7.65
C ILE A 51 -29.76 -42.75 6.51
N SER A 52 -28.94 -42.51 5.48
CA SER A 52 -28.74 -43.42 4.36
C SER A 52 -28.22 -44.79 4.81
N ALA A 53 -27.24 -44.80 5.70
CA ALA A 53 -26.71 -46.04 6.29
C ALA A 53 -27.77 -46.79 7.13
N PHE A 54 -28.61 -46.06 7.87
CA PHE A 54 -29.69 -46.65 8.67
C PHE A 54 -30.79 -47.29 7.80
N LEU A 55 -31.06 -46.73 6.62
CA LEU A 55 -32.00 -47.26 5.64
C LEU A 55 -31.46 -48.41 4.80
N GLY A 56 -30.17 -48.76 4.97
CA GLY A 56 -29.53 -49.89 4.27
C GLY A 56 -28.88 -49.49 2.92
N GLU A 57 -28.92 -48.24 2.53
CA GLU A 57 -28.28 -47.73 1.30
C GLU A 57 -26.78 -47.46 1.49
N ILE A 58 -26.03 -48.57 1.73
CA ILE A 58 -24.59 -48.49 2.06
C ILE A 58 -23.79 -47.82 0.96
N THR A 59 -24.13 -48.03 -0.32
CA THR A 59 -23.42 -47.43 -1.47
C THR A 59 -23.49 -45.90 -1.44
N ASP A 60 -24.65 -45.34 -1.16
CA ASP A 60 -24.87 -43.90 -1.09
C ASP A 60 -24.20 -43.30 0.14
N ALA A 61 -24.27 -43.97 1.29
CA ALA A 61 -23.59 -43.58 2.49
C ALA A 61 -22.05 -43.51 2.29
N VAL A 62 -21.42 -44.49 1.67
CA VAL A 62 -19.98 -44.50 1.34
C VAL A 62 -19.64 -43.40 0.35
N THR A 63 -20.49 -43.15 -0.63
CA THR A 63 -20.30 -42.09 -1.61
C THR A 63 -20.33 -40.71 -0.96
N ILE A 64 -21.28 -40.45 -0.05
CA ILE A 64 -21.37 -39.19 0.69
C ILE A 64 -20.16 -38.98 1.61
N ILE A 65 -19.68 -40.04 2.31
CA ILE A 65 -18.47 -39.96 3.14
C ILE A 65 -17.25 -39.60 2.29
N LEU A 66 -17.10 -40.21 1.12
CA LEU A 66 -15.98 -39.89 0.22
C LEU A 66 -16.01 -38.41 -0.23
N ILE A 67 -17.19 -37.90 -0.51
CA ILE A 67 -17.44 -36.48 -0.85
C ILE A 67 -17.04 -35.57 0.31
N VAL A 68 -17.52 -35.86 1.52
CA VAL A 68 -17.21 -35.10 2.71
C VAL A 68 -15.70 -35.08 2.95
N LEU A 69 -15.02 -36.20 2.81
CA LEU A 69 -13.55 -36.28 2.96
C LEU A 69 -12.83 -35.46 1.90
N LEU A 70 -13.26 -35.55 0.64
CA LEU A 70 -12.69 -34.77 -0.47
C LEU A 70 -12.87 -33.27 -0.24
N ASN A 71 -14.06 -32.84 0.14
CA ASN A 71 -14.37 -31.46 0.47
C ASN A 71 -13.50 -30.95 1.64
N ALA A 72 -13.38 -31.71 2.72
CA ALA A 72 -12.54 -31.37 3.86
C ALA A 72 -11.04 -31.25 3.49
N ILE A 73 -10.53 -32.13 2.63
CA ILE A 73 -9.14 -32.05 2.15
C ILE A 73 -8.92 -30.80 1.32
N LEU A 74 -9.81 -30.50 0.39
CA LEU A 74 -9.67 -29.37 -0.51
C LEU A 74 -9.88 -28.03 0.23
N GLY A 75 -10.86 -27.94 1.11
CA GLY A 75 -11.07 -26.80 2.01
C GLY A 75 -9.85 -26.55 2.91
N PHE A 76 -9.27 -27.60 3.48
CA PHE A 76 -8.03 -27.52 4.24
C PHE A 76 -6.86 -27.02 3.40
N LEU A 77 -6.64 -27.55 2.21
CA LEU A 77 -5.56 -27.12 1.31
C LEU A 77 -5.69 -25.64 0.95
N GLN A 78 -6.91 -25.18 0.70
CA GLN A 78 -7.20 -23.78 0.37
C GLN A 78 -6.97 -22.85 1.57
N GLU A 79 -7.46 -23.21 2.77
CA GLU A 79 -7.25 -22.45 3.99
C GLU A 79 -5.76 -22.41 4.39
N TYR A 80 -5.07 -23.55 4.30
CA TYR A 80 -3.64 -23.65 4.62
C TYR A 80 -2.77 -22.77 3.71
N ARG A 81 -3.01 -22.77 2.39
CA ARG A 81 -2.30 -21.90 1.45
C ARG A 81 -2.56 -20.42 1.73
N THR A 82 -3.79 -20.07 2.06
CA THR A 82 -4.17 -18.69 2.41
C THR A 82 -3.42 -18.20 3.64
N GLU A 83 -3.39 -19.02 4.71
CA GLU A 83 -2.70 -18.69 5.96
C GLU A 83 -1.17 -18.57 5.74
N GLN A 84 -0.58 -19.46 4.96
CA GLN A 84 0.85 -19.40 4.62
C GLN A 84 1.20 -18.10 3.84
N THR A 85 0.32 -17.67 2.94
CA THR A 85 0.50 -16.40 2.21
C THR A 85 0.43 -15.22 3.18
N LEU A 86 -0.52 -15.20 4.09
CA LEU A 86 -0.67 -14.15 5.10
C LEU A 86 0.51 -14.10 6.07
N GLU A 87 1.03 -15.26 6.52
CA GLU A 87 2.21 -15.33 7.40
C GLU A 87 3.46 -14.77 6.71
N SER A 88 3.68 -15.08 5.44
CA SER A 88 4.81 -14.52 4.67
C SER A 88 4.72 -12.99 4.52
N LEU A 89 3.52 -12.43 4.41
CA LEU A 89 3.29 -10.99 4.36
C LEU A 89 3.62 -10.29 5.68
N ARG A 90 3.21 -10.86 6.82
CA ARG A 90 3.50 -10.32 8.17
C ARG A 90 5.00 -10.23 8.46
N ASN A 91 5.78 -11.23 8.01
CA ASN A 91 7.23 -11.25 8.22
C ASN A 91 7.98 -10.11 7.51
N LEU A 92 7.40 -9.50 6.48
CA LEU A 92 8.02 -8.41 5.71
C LEU A 92 7.85 -7.03 6.37
N THR A 93 6.92 -6.87 7.30
CA THR A 93 6.62 -5.62 8.01
C THR A 93 7.11 -5.62 9.46
N ALA A 94 7.93 -6.60 9.85
CA ALA A 94 8.41 -6.76 11.21
C ALA A 94 9.25 -5.53 11.65
N PRO A 95 9.01 -4.96 12.84
CA PRO A 95 9.80 -3.84 13.37
C PRO A 95 11.26 -4.23 13.58
N THR A 96 12.15 -3.23 13.49
CA THR A 96 13.58 -3.40 13.72
C THR A 96 14.04 -2.60 14.94
N ALA A 97 15.19 -2.98 15.51
CA ALA A 97 15.82 -2.28 16.62
C ALA A 97 17.33 -2.15 16.38
N THR A 98 17.92 -1.06 16.86
CA THR A 98 19.37 -0.85 16.82
C THR A 98 19.98 -1.38 18.11
N ALA A 99 20.70 -2.49 18.04
CA ALA A 99 21.34 -3.14 19.20
C ALA A 99 22.86 -3.22 19.03
N CYS A 100 23.58 -3.15 20.15
CA CYS A 100 25.03 -3.34 20.21
C CYS A 100 25.33 -4.81 20.53
N ARG A 101 25.91 -5.54 19.56
CA ARG A 101 26.41 -6.92 19.75
C ARG A 101 27.83 -7.04 19.25
N ASP A 102 28.65 -7.80 19.97
CA ASP A 102 30.08 -7.97 19.67
C ASP A 102 30.80 -6.61 19.53
N GLY A 103 30.41 -5.60 20.33
CA GLY A 103 30.99 -4.23 20.32
C GLY A 103 30.61 -3.39 19.09
N LYS A 104 29.64 -3.81 18.26
CA LYS A 104 29.21 -3.08 17.07
C LYS A 104 27.70 -2.81 17.10
N TRP A 105 27.33 -1.59 16.77
CA TRP A 105 25.92 -1.24 16.55
C TRP A 105 25.42 -1.83 15.24
N GLN A 106 24.30 -2.55 15.29
CA GLN A 106 23.67 -3.18 14.15
C GLN A 106 22.14 -3.13 14.27
N THR A 107 21.46 -3.01 13.14
CA THR A 107 20.00 -3.10 13.09
C THR A 107 19.60 -4.56 12.97
N ILE A 108 18.79 -5.03 13.91
CA ILE A 108 18.27 -6.39 13.98
C ILE A 108 16.74 -6.37 14.01
N PRO A 109 16.04 -7.46 13.60
CA PRO A 109 14.60 -7.59 13.83
C PRO A 109 14.29 -7.45 15.34
N ALA A 110 13.30 -6.64 15.70
CA ALA A 110 12.95 -6.40 17.11
C ALA A 110 12.57 -7.71 17.85
N ARG A 111 12.05 -8.70 17.12
CA ARG A 111 11.74 -10.04 17.67
C ARG A 111 12.97 -10.82 18.16
N GLU A 112 14.17 -10.47 17.68
CA GLU A 112 15.42 -11.13 18.08
C GLU A 112 16.08 -10.46 19.29
N LEU A 113 15.48 -9.41 19.88
CA LEU A 113 15.97 -8.79 21.10
C LEU A 113 15.79 -9.73 22.29
N VAL A 114 16.80 -9.72 23.16
CA VAL A 114 16.82 -10.52 24.39
C VAL A 114 17.14 -9.66 25.59
N CYS A 115 16.74 -10.09 26.79
CA CYS A 115 17.11 -9.41 28.02
C CYS A 115 18.63 -9.26 28.15
N GLY A 116 19.09 -8.03 28.43
CA GLY A 116 20.51 -7.67 28.52
C GLY A 116 21.12 -7.14 27.20
N ASP A 117 20.38 -7.10 26.08
CA ASP A 117 20.83 -6.37 24.90
C ASP A 117 20.94 -4.87 25.19
N LEU A 118 21.97 -4.23 24.67
CA LEU A 118 22.14 -2.78 24.70
C LEU A 118 21.53 -2.19 23.45
N VAL A 119 20.51 -1.33 23.61
CA VAL A 119 19.77 -0.71 22.50
C VAL A 119 19.98 0.79 22.48
N ARG A 120 19.97 1.39 21.28
CA ARG A 120 19.96 2.84 21.06
C ARG A 120 18.57 3.26 20.63
N LEU A 121 18.08 4.34 21.25
CA LEU A 121 16.78 4.93 21.02
C LEU A 121 16.96 6.40 20.62
N GLU A 122 16.26 6.83 19.56
CA GLU A 122 16.31 8.19 19.02
C GLU A 122 14.91 8.77 18.86
N ALA A 123 14.80 10.09 18.71
CA ALA A 123 13.51 10.74 18.49
C ALA A 123 12.81 10.17 17.25
N GLY A 124 11.57 9.72 17.42
CA GLY A 124 10.79 9.07 16.38
C GLY A 124 10.78 7.55 16.41
N ASP A 125 11.61 6.91 17.26
CA ASP A 125 11.62 5.47 17.47
C ASP A 125 10.48 5.04 18.38
N ASN A 126 10.01 3.81 18.19
CA ASN A 126 9.23 3.09 19.20
C ASN A 126 10.16 2.23 20.04
N VAL A 127 9.89 2.22 21.35
CA VAL A 127 10.64 1.38 22.30
C VAL A 127 10.32 -0.09 21.99
N PRO A 128 11.32 -0.91 21.60
CA PRO A 128 11.07 -2.27 21.13
C PRO A 128 10.86 -3.31 22.24
N ALA A 129 11.30 -3.00 23.46
CA ALA A 129 11.23 -3.85 24.66
C ALA A 129 11.34 -2.97 25.90
N ASP A 130 10.86 -3.44 27.07
CA ASP A 130 11.05 -2.69 28.30
C ASP A 130 12.54 -2.59 28.60
N SER A 131 13.02 -1.36 28.77
CA SER A 131 14.48 -1.08 28.83
C SER A 131 14.81 -0.07 29.91
N ALA A 132 15.92 -0.30 30.63
CA ALA A 132 16.47 0.60 31.62
C ALA A 132 17.47 1.55 30.98
N LEU A 133 17.33 2.85 31.22
CA LEU A 133 18.16 3.90 30.63
C LEU A 133 19.53 3.97 31.31
N ILE A 134 20.61 3.83 30.55
CA ILE A 134 22.00 4.00 30.98
C ILE A 134 22.46 5.43 30.73
N GLN A 135 22.11 5.98 29.56
CA GLN A 135 22.41 7.34 29.17
C GLN A 135 21.16 7.94 28.49
N ALA A 136 20.85 9.19 28.79
CA ALA A 136 19.75 9.91 28.20
C ALA A 136 20.12 11.39 27.99
N ALA A 137 19.82 11.91 26.81
CA ALA A 137 20.07 13.32 26.44
C ALA A 137 18.72 13.95 26.03
N GLY A 138 18.10 14.69 26.99
CA GLY A 138 16.84 15.40 26.75
C GLY A 138 15.68 14.49 26.35
N LEU A 139 15.64 13.24 26.84
CA LEU A 139 14.67 12.23 26.43
C LEU A 139 13.26 12.56 26.94
N ALA A 140 12.28 12.57 26.05
CA ALA A 140 10.86 12.64 26.38
C ALA A 140 10.09 11.56 25.60
N VAL A 141 9.23 10.83 26.31
CA VAL A 141 8.54 9.65 25.83
C VAL A 141 7.02 9.84 25.96
N ASN A 142 6.28 9.41 24.97
CA ASN A 142 4.82 9.33 25.04
C ASN A 142 4.40 7.96 25.57
N GLU A 143 3.87 7.95 26.79
CA GLU A 143 3.42 6.74 27.47
C GLU A 143 1.88 6.57 27.44
N SER A 144 1.17 7.30 26.59
CA SER A 144 -0.29 7.29 26.50
C SER A 144 -0.90 5.91 26.25
N ILE A 145 -0.16 5.01 25.63
CA ILE A 145 -0.59 3.63 25.39
C ILE A 145 -0.71 2.81 26.70
N LEU A 146 0.01 3.20 27.75
CA LEU A 146 0.01 2.55 29.04
C LEU A 146 -0.80 3.32 30.08
N THR A 147 -0.69 4.65 30.09
CA THR A 147 -1.28 5.52 31.13
C THR A 147 -2.60 6.15 30.69
N GLY A 148 -2.88 6.21 29.39
CA GLY A 148 -4.01 6.96 28.83
C GLY A 148 -3.77 8.47 28.71
N GLU A 149 -2.68 9.01 29.28
CA GLU A 149 -2.35 10.44 29.25
C GLU A 149 -1.43 10.77 28.07
N SER A 150 -1.74 11.84 27.34
CA SER A 150 -1.00 12.22 26.12
C SER A 150 0.18 13.15 26.38
N GLU A 151 0.44 13.54 27.64
CA GLU A 151 1.58 14.40 27.96
C GLU A 151 2.90 13.63 27.84
N ALA A 152 3.94 14.34 27.34
CA ALA A 152 5.26 13.78 27.21
C ALA A 152 5.94 13.64 28.58
N VAL A 153 6.36 12.44 28.95
CA VAL A 153 7.07 12.15 30.18
C VAL A 153 8.58 12.30 29.96
N SER A 154 9.24 13.18 30.72
CA SER A 154 10.69 13.31 30.69
C SER A 154 11.35 12.16 31.43
N LYS A 155 12.29 11.49 30.76
CA LYS A 155 13.05 10.35 31.30
C LYS A 155 14.53 10.70 31.48
N GLN A 156 15.16 10.12 32.49
CA GLN A 156 16.57 10.33 32.82
C GLN A 156 17.25 9.00 33.07
N ALA A 157 18.57 8.95 32.85
CA ALA A 157 19.35 7.78 33.18
C ALA A 157 19.39 7.55 34.69
N GLY A 158 19.34 6.29 35.12
CA GLY A 158 19.39 5.86 36.52
C GLY A 158 20.13 4.55 36.66
N ASP A 159 20.22 4.02 37.89
CA ASP A 159 20.87 2.73 38.13
C ASP A 159 20.08 1.60 37.45
N PRO A 160 20.72 0.83 36.53
CA PRO A 160 20.07 -0.33 35.90
C PRO A 160 19.66 -1.44 36.88
N ALA A 161 20.25 -1.47 38.07
CA ALA A 161 19.93 -2.45 39.10
C ALA A 161 18.61 -2.22 39.80
N ASP A 162 18.00 -1.02 39.68
CA ASP A 162 16.70 -0.72 40.26
C ASP A 162 15.55 -1.16 39.32
N THR A 163 15.35 -2.46 39.25
CA THR A 163 14.36 -3.13 38.34
C THR A 163 12.97 -3.29 38.90
N ARG A 164 12.60 -2.61 40.01
CA ARG A 164 11.24 -2.68 40.52
C ARG A 164 10.27 -2.10 39.48
N ASN A 165 9.28 -2.87 39.10
CA ASN A 165 8.33 -2.60 38.02
C ASN A 165 7.27 -1.55 38.44
N ASP A 166 7.66 -0.28 38.48
CA ASP A 166 6.75 0.83 38.82
C ASP A 166 6.59 1.72 37.57
N LEU A 167 5.36 1.89 37.08
CA LEU A 167 5.01 2.66 35.87
C LEU A 167 5.44 4.15 35.93
N HIS A 168 5.77 4.67 37.10
CA HIS A 168 6.21 6.06 37.29
C HIS A 168 7.75 6.27 37.31
N LYS A 169 8.53 5.24 36.99
CA LYS A 169 10.00 5.38 37.03
C LYS A 169 10.51 6.20 35.85
N HIS A 170 11.34 7.21 36.20
CA HIS A 170 11.97 8.09 35.23
C HIS A 170 13.13 7.43 34.48
N ASN A 171 13.65 6.29 34.91
CA ASN A 171 14.79 5.58 34.35
C ASN A 171 14.40 4.36 33.49
N ILE A 172 13.12 4.09 33.29
CA ILE A 172 12.63 2.97 32.48
C ILE A 172 11.79 3.49 31.33
N VAL A 173 11.96 2.92 30.14
CA VAL A 173 11.11 3.10 28.96
C VAL A 173 10.45 1.77 28.64
N TYR A 174 9.17 1.82 28.24
CA TYR A 174 8.32 0.65 28.10
C TYR A 174 8.03 0.31 26.64
N ALA A 175 7.96 -0.98 26.33
CA ALA A 175 7.65 -1.47 25.00
C ALA A 175 6.37 -0.85 24.41
N GLY A 176 6.43 -0.43 23.15
CA GLY A 176 5.31 0.19 22.44
C GLY A 176 5.10 1.68 22.72
N THR A 177 5.87 2.31 23.64
CA THR A 177 5.88 3.76 23.82
C THR A 177 6.74 4.45 22.76
N ALA A 178 6.47 5.73 22.48
CA ALA A 178 7.11 6.47 21.41
C ALA A 178 8.08 7.54 21.95
N ILE A 179 9.29 7.58 21.41
CA ILE A 179 10.28 8.64 21.72
C ILE A 179 9.90 9.92 20.96
N LEU A 180 9.51 10.98 21.68
CA LEU A 180 9.12 12.26 21.08
C LEU A 180 10.31 13.17 20.79
N ARG A 181 11.32 13.15 21.67
CA ARG A 181 12.55 13.96 21.53
C ARG A 181 13.70 13.36 22.34
N GLY A 182 14.92 13.75 21.99
CA GLY A 182 16.14 13.30 22.65
C GLY A 182 16.64 11.96 22.12
N SER A 183 17.66 11.44 22.78
CA SER A 183 18.25 10.14 22.47
C SER A 183 18.68 9.43 23.76
N ALA A 184 18.76 8.09 23.72
CA ALA A 184 19.17 7.31 24.87
C ALA A 184 19.88 6.01 24.47
N GLU A 185 20.72 5.51 25.37
CA GLU A 185 21.20 4.12 25.38
C GLU A 185 20.59 3.39 26.59
N ALA A 186 20.01 2.23 26.33
CA ALA A 186 19.24 1.48 27.33
C ALA A 186 19.57 -0.02 27.26
N VAL A 187 19.43 -0.71 28.41
CA VAL A 187 19.53 -2.17 28.48
C VAL A 187 18.14 -2.79 28.55
N VAL A 188 17.88 -3.76 27.69
CA VAL A 188 16.61 -4.52 27.68
C VAL A 188 16.47 -5.31 29.01
N ILE A 189 15.37 -5.07 29.73
CA ILE A 189 15.06 -5.73 31.01
C ILE A 189 13.95 -6.77 30.89
N ALA A 190 12.99 -6.58 29.96
CA ALA A 190 11.92 -7.54 29.69
C ALA A 190 11.56 -7.57 28.20
N THR A 191 11.17 -8.74 27.69
CA THR A 191 10.82 -9.00 26.28
C THR A 191 9.48 -9.73 26.16
N GLY A 192 8.76 -9.53 25.06
CA GLY A 192 7.54 -10.27 24.70
C GLY A 192 6.42 -10.13 25.73
N THR A 193 5.85 -11.25 26.15
CA THR A 193 4.75 -11.29 27.14
C THR A 193 5.15 -10.83 28.54
N ARG A 194 6.47 -10.72 28.83
CA ARG A 194 6.97 -10.24 30.11
C ARG A 194 7.06 -8.71 30.19
N THR A 195 6.93 -7.99 29.08
CA THR A 195 6.83 -6.52 29.09
C THR A 195 5.53 -6.05 29.70
N GLN A 196 5.45 -4.79 30.14
CA GLN A 196 4.20 -4.19 30.63
C GLN A 196 3.08 -4.28 29.59
N MET A 197 3.38 -3.95 28.33
CA MET A 197 2.44 -4.10 27.23
C MET A 197 2.05 -5.56 26.98
N GLY A 198 2.98 -6.51 27.15
CA GLY A 198 2.74 -7.94 27.03
C GLY A 198 1.76 -8.47 28.07
N GLN A 199 1.88 -8.01 29.31
CA GLN A 199 0.95 -8.36 30.40
C GLN A 199 -0.46 -7.83 30.12
N ILE A 200 -0.59 -6.58 29.65
CA ILE A 200 -1.88 -5.98 29.25
C ILE A 200 -2.46 -6.74 28.06
N SER A 201 -1.65 -7.06 27.05
CA SER A 201 -2.08 -7.81 25.87
C SER A 201 -2.57 -9.22 26.21
N THR A 202 -1.96 -9.87 27.19
CA THR A 202 -2.37 -11.21 27.64
C THR A 202 -3.75 -11.18 28.31
N MET A 203 -4.10 -10.09 28.99
CA MET A 203 -5.43 -9.87 29.59
C MET A 203 -6.50 -9.56 28.52
N LEU A 204 -6.10 -9.04 27.34
CA LEU A 204 -7.00 -8.63 26.26
C LEU A 204 -7.10 -9.68 25.13
N GLN A 205 -6.74 -10.93 25.34
CA GLN A 205 -6.54 -12.01 24.36
C GLN A 205 -7.74 -12.40 23.46
N GLU A 206 -8.78 -11.58 23.32
CA GLU A 206 -9.90 -11.80 22.39
C GLU A 206 -10.04 -10.75 21.27
N ILE A 207 -8.96 -10.15 20.80
CA ILE A 207 -9.08 -9.30 19.60
C ILE A 207 -9.17 -10.22 18.38
N ARG A 208 -10.43 -10.59 18.03
CA ARG A 208 -10.74 -11.26 16.75
C ARG A 208 -10.29 -10.34 15.61
N GLN A 209 -9.66 -10.92 14.59
CA GLN A 209 -9.37 -10.20 13.34
C GLN A 209 -10.69 -9.62 12.81
N GLU A 210 -10.81 -8.30 12.73
CA GLU A 210 -11.99 -7.66 12.16
C GLU A 210 -12.10 -7.98 10.66
N MET A 211 -13.28 -8.45 10.25
CA MET A 211 -13.60 -8.62 8.84
C MET A 211 -13.62 -7.27 8.13
N THR A 212 -13.12 -7.23 6.89
CA THR A 212 -13.21 -6.03 6.05
C THR A 212 -14.67 -5.65 5.80
N PRO A 213 -14.99 -4.36 5.51
CA PRO A 213 -16.35 -3.94 5.15
C PRO A 213 -16.94 -4.78 4.01
N LEU A 214 -16.14 -5.11 3.00
CA LEU A 214 -16.54 -5.98 1.89
C LEU A 214 -16.84 -7.40 2.35
N GLN A 215 -15.98 -7.98 3.20
CA GLN A 215 -16.24 -9.32 3.75
C GLN A 215 -17.53 -9.36 4.58
N LYS A 216 -17.80 -8.31 5.39
CA LYS A 216 -19.07 -8.19 6.15
C LYS A 216 -20.29 -8.13 5.20
N ARG A 217 -20.20 -7.34 4.11
CA ARG A 217 -21.27 -7.24 3.10
C ARG A 217 -21.47 -8.54 2.33
N LEU A 218 -20.39 -9.23 1.95
CA LEU A 218 -20.47 -10.52 1.24
C LEU A 218 -20.99 -11.64 2.16
N ALA A 219 -20.63 -11.64 3.44
CA ALA A 219 -21.22 -12.55 4.42
C ALA A 219 -22.72 -12.30 4.60
N GLY A 220 -23.15 -11.02 4.58
CA GLY A 220 -24.58 -10.66 4.56
C GLY A 220 -25.30 -11.18 3.32
N LEU A 221 -24.68 -11.05 2.14
CA LEU A 221 -25.20 -11.62 0.90
C LEU A 221 -25.33 -13.14 0.99
N GLY A 222 -24.28 -13.82 1.51
CA GLY A 222 -24.32 -15.28 1.71
C GLY A 222 -25.52 -15.73 2.54
N LYS A 223 -25.85 -15.00 3.60
CA LYS A 223 -27.05 -15.28 4.42
C LYS A 223 -28.36 -15.13 3.64
N VAL A 224 -28.49 -14.09 2.81
CA VAL A 224 -29.69 -13.86 1.97
C VAL A 224 -29.82 -14.97 0.93
N VAL A 225 -28.74 -15.33 0.27
CA VAL A 225 -28.71 -16.45 -0.70
C VAL A 225 -29.07 -17.76 -0.01
N ALA A 226 -28.48 -18.06 1.14
CA ALA A 226 -28.81 -19.29 1.90
C ALA A 226 -30.29 -19.36 2.30
N LEU A 227 -30.88 -18.23 2.74
CA LEU A 227 -32.29 -18.17 3.10
C LEU A 227 -33.21 -18.41 1.87
N LEU A 228 -32.87 -17.77 0.73
CA LEU A 228 -33.61 -18.01 -0.53
C LEU A 228 -33.53 -19.48 -0.95
N CYS A 229 -32.35 -20.07 -0.86
CA CYS A 229 -32.13 -21.46 -1.20
C CYS A 229 -32.89 -22.41 -0.27
N LEU A 230 -32.94 -22.13 1.03
CA LEU A 230 -33.73 -22.90 1.97
C LEU A 230 -35.22 -22.84 1.59
N GLY A 231 -35.73 -21.69 1.15
CA GLY A 231 -37.08 -21.52 0.61
C GLY A 231 -37.33 -22.39 -0.65
N VAL A 232 -36.38 -22.40 -1.59
CA VAL A 232 -36.45 -23.23 -2.80
C VAL A 232 -36.42 -24.72 -2.45
N CYS A 233 -35.54 -25.14 -1.54
CA CYS A 233 -35.47 -26.53 -1.04
C CYS A 233 -36.79 -26.97 -0.42
N GLY A 234 -37.41 -26.14 0.42
CA GLY A 234 -38.70 -26.38 1.01
C GLY A 234 -39.81 -26.49 -0.03
N ALA A 235 -39.81 -25.64 -1.04
CA ALA A 235 -40.78 -25.66 -2.12
C ALA A 235 -40.65 -26.92 -2.99
N VAL A 236 -39.42 -27.34 -3.30
CA VAL A 236 -39.13 -28.58 -4.04
C VAL A 236 -39.55 -29.82 -3.24
N PHE A 237 -39.16 -29.86 -1.96
CA PHE A 237 -39.57 -30.94 -1.06
C PHE A 237 -41.11 -31.10 -1.03
N LEU A 238 -41.82 -29.99 -0.80
CA LEU A 238 -43.29 -29.99 -0.73
C LEU A 238 -43.91 -30.40 -2.06
N ALA A 239 -43.41 -29.86 -3.17
CA ALA A 239 -43.93 -30.19 -4.52
C ALA A 239 -43.72 -31.66 -4.88
N GLY A 240 -42.58 -32.26 -4.51
CA GLY A 240 -42.30 -33.67 -4.73
C GLY A 240 -43.18 -34.59 -3.88
N VAL A 241 -43.29 -34.29 -2.57
CA VAL A 241 -44.18 -35.07 -1.68
C VAL A 241 -45.63 -34.97 -2.10
N LEU A 242 -46.12 -33.82 -2.53
CA LEU A 242 -47.50 -33.68 -3.04
C LEU A 242 -47.75 -34.45 -4.36
N ARG A 243 -46.69 -34.79 -5.10
CA ARG A 243 -46.76 -35.65 -6.31
C ARG A 243 -46.71 -37.15 -6.00
N GLY A 244 -46.49 -37.51 -4.71
CA GLY A 244 -46.39 -38.90 -4.29
C GLY A 244 -45.01 -39.50 -4.43
N GLU A 245 -43.96 -38.70 -4.64
CA GLU A 245 -42.58 -39.15 -4.62
C GLU A 245 -42.17 -39.56 -3.18
N PRO A 246 -41.25 -40.53 -3.00
CA PRO A 246 -40.78 -40.92 -1.69
C PRO A 246 -40.22 -39.73 -0.90
N VAL A 247 -40.62 -39.56 0.36
CA VAL A 247 -40.24 -38.44 1.22
C VAL A 247 -38.72 -38.35 1.38
N PHE A 248 -38.03 -39.49 1.45
CA PHE A 248 -36.60 -39.58 1.56
C PHE A 248 -35.88 -39.07 0.33
N ASP A 249 -36.31 -39.47 -0.87
CA ASP A 249 -35.70 -39.00 -2.12
C ASP A 249 -35.88 -37.50 -2.31
N MET A 250 -37.01 -36.95 -1.86
CA MET A 250 -37.24 -35.50 -1.90
C MET A 250 -36.44 -34.77 -0.87
N LEU A 251 -36.17 -35.35 0.31
CA LEU A 251 -35.27 -34.78 1.30
C LEU A 251 -33.85 -34.73 0.76
N MET A 252 -33.35 -35.84 0.18
CA MET A 252 -32.02 -35.90 -0.44
C MET A 252 -31.89 -34.92 -1.60
N THR A 253 -32.92 -34.74 -2.39
CA THR A 253 -32.96 -33.74 -3.47
C THR A 253 -32.92 -32.31 -2.92
N GLY A 254 -33.65 -32.02 -1.86
CA GLY A 254 -33.59 -30.72 -1.19
C GLY A 254 -32.19 -30.42 -0.64
N ILE A 255 -31.54 -31.41 -0.03
CA ILE A 255 -30.13 -31.30 0.43
C ILE A 255 -29.20 -31.02 -0.76
N THR A 256 -29.41 -31.73 -1.88
CA THR A 256 -28.61 -31.54 -3.11
C THR A 256 -28.71 -30.12 -3.65
N ILE A 257 -29.90 -29.54 -3.67
CA ILE A 257 -30.15 -28.15 -4.10
C ILE A 257 -29.50 -27.18 -3.10
N ALA A 258 -29.55 -27.46 -1.81
CA ALA A 258 -28.89 -26.64 -0.80
C ALA A 258 -27.37 -26.60 -1.01
N ILE A 259 -26.76 -27.75 -1.35
CA ILE A 259 -25.30 -27.82 -1.69
C ILE A 259 -24.98 -26.97 -2.93
N ALA A 260 -25.77 -27.10 -4.00
CA ALA A 260 -25.57 -26.35 -5.24
C ALA A 260 -25.69 -24.83 -5.06
N ALA A 261 -26.47 -24.42 -4.07
CA ALA A 261 -26.86 -23.03 -3.90
C ALA A 261 -25.86 -22.18 -3.09
N ILE A 262 -25.02 -22.82 -2.27
CA ILE A 262 -24.10 -22.10 -1.38
C ILE A 262 -22.74 -21.93 -2.06
N PRO A 263 -22.31 -20.66 -2.33
CA PRO A 263 -21.00 -20.41 -2.93
C PRO A 263 -19.89 -20.55 -1.88
N GLU A 264 -19.53 -21.79 -1.51
CA GLU A 264 -18.54 -22.10 -0.47
C GLU A 264 -17.16 -21.44 -0.74
N GLY A 265 -16.76 -21.35 -2.01
CA GLY A 265 -15.49 -20.75 -2.41
C GLY A 265 -15.42 -19.22 -2.31
N LEU A 266 -16.55 -18.51 -2.13
CA LEU A 266 -16.58 -17.04 -2.22
C LEU A 266 -15.72 -16.32 -1.16
N PRO A 267 -15.83 -16.61 0.16
CA PRO A 267 -15.03 -15.93 1.18
C PRO A 267 -13.53 -16.20 1.02
N ALA A 268 -13.16 -17.44 0.69
CA ALA A 268 -11.78 -17.83 0.48
C ALA A 268 -11.17 -17.15 -0.76
N THR A 269 -11.91 -17.10 -1.88
CA THR A 269 -11.47 -16.42 -3.11
C THR A 269 -11.24 -14.92 -2.87
N VAL A 270 -12.11 -14.25 -2.09
CA VAL A 270 -11.92 -12.84 -1.69
C VAL A 270 -10.62 -12.65 -0.93
N THR A 271 -10.37 -13.52 0.07
CA THR A 271 -9.15 -13.43 0.89
C THR A 271 -7.90 -13.66 0.05
N ILE A 272 -7.91 -14.65 -0.85
CA ILE A 272 -6.82 -14.92 -1.79
C ILE A 272 -6.61 -13.72 -2.72
N ALA A 273 -7.65 -13.14 -3.28
CA ALA A 273 -7.56 -11.97 -4.16
C ALA A 273 -6.95 -10.76 -3.43
N LEU A 274 -7.35 -10.49 -2.19
CA LEU A 274 -6.77 -9.43 -1.36
C LEU A 274 -5.29 -9.72 -1.05
N ALA A 275 -4.93 -10.94 -0.66
CA ALA A 275 -3.55 -11.32 -0.37
C ALA A 275 -2.63 -11.18 -1.59
N LEU A 276 -3.10 -11.58 -2.78
CA LEU A 276 -2.37 -11.41 -4.04
C LEU A 276 -2.20 -9.94 -4.43
N ALA A 277 -3.21 -9.11 -4.15
CA ALA A 277 -3.12 -7.67 -4.36
C ALA A 277 -2.07 -7.02 -3.45
N VAL A 278 -2.07 -7.36 -2.17
CA VAL A 278 -1.03 -6.91 -1.22
C VAL A 278 0.36 -7.33 -1.71
N SER A 279 0.51 -8.57 -2.17
CA SER A 279 1.77 -9.06 -2.75
C SER A 279 2.20 -8.24 -3.99
N ARG A 280 1.27 -7.81 -4.84
CA ARG A 280 1.56 -6.92 -5.99
C ARG A 280 1.94 -5.52 -5.51
N MET A 281 1.18 -4.92 -4.58
CA MET A 281 1.49 -3.61 -4.01
C MET A 281 2.89 -3.59 -3.39
N MET A 282 3.27 -4.63 -2.64
CA MET A 282 4.60 -4.75 -2.05
C MET A 282 5.72 -4.82 -3.10
N LYS A 283 5.52 -5.54 -4.21
CA LYS A 283 6.48 -5.57 -5.33
C LYS A 283 6.68 -4.20 -5.96
N HIS A 284 5.67 -3.34 -5.88
CA HIS A 284 5.72 -1.94 -6.35
C HIS A 284 6.12 -0.94 -5.25
N GLY A 285 6.55 -1.42 -4.08
CA GLY A 285 7.09 -0.58 -3.02
C GLY A 285 6.06 -0.06 -2.00
N ALA A 286 4.80 -0.52 -2.05
CA ALA A 286 3.78 -0.19 -1.05
C ALA A 286 3.57 -1.37 -0.10
N LEU A 287 4.10 -1.28 1.13
CA LEU A 287 3.89 -2.29 2.18
C LEU A 287 2.54 -2.03 2.85
N VAL A 288 1.68 -3.02 2.87
CA VAL A 288 0.33 -2.93 3.45
C VAL A 288 0.31 -3.63 4.80
N ASN A 289 0.03 -2.89 5.88
CA ASN A 289 -0.05 -3.41 7.24
C ASN A 289 -1.41 -4.04 7.54
N ARG A 290 -2.49 -3.56 6.89
CA ARG A 290 -3.87 -4.02 7.14
C ARG A 290 -4.58 -4.34 5.83
N LEU A 291 -5.14 -5.54 5.71
CA LEU A 291 -5.81 -6.00 4.46
C LEU A 291 -7.00 -5.13 4.05
N HIS A 292 -7.77 -4.59 5.01
CA HIS A 292 -8.94 -3.76 4.69
C HIS A 292 -8.57 -2.43 4.03
N SER A 293 -7.36 -1.93 4.27
CA SER A 293 -6.89 -0.66 3.71
C SER A 293 -6.68 -0.72 2.20
N VAL A 294 -6.50 -1.93 1.63
CA VAL A 294 -6.44 -2.14 0.16
C VAL A 294 -7.75 -1.73 -0.51
N GLU A 295 -8.89 -2.15 0.06
CA GLU A 295 -10.22 -1.79 -0.46
C GLU A 295 -10.48 -0.29 -0.30
N THR A 296 -10.22 0.24 0.91
CA THR A 296 -10.45 1.65 1.24
C THR A 296 -9.59 2.57 0.37
N LEU A 297 -8.32 2.19 0.13
CA LEU A 297 -7.40 2.93 -0.72
C LEU A 297 -7.92 3.03 -2.17
N GLY A 298 -8.53 1.96 -2.69
CA GLY A 298 -9.19 1.97 -4.00
C GLY A 298 -10.38 2.94 -4.11
N CYS A 299 -10.98 3.31 -2.98
CA CYS A 299 -12.06 4.29 -2.88
C CYS A 299 -11.57 5.72 -2.57
N ALA A 300 -10.25 5.93 -2.35
CA ALA A 300 -9.73 7.24 -1.98
C ALA A 300 -10.14 8.32 -2.97
N SER A 301 -10.74 9.39 -2.45
CA SER A 301 -11.21 10.55 -3.19
C SER A 301 -10.35 11.80 -2.93
N VAL A 302 -9.66 11.84 -1.78
CA VAL A 302 -8.72 12.89 -1.40
C VAL A 302 -7.41 12.28 -0.93
N ILE A 303 -6.29 12.76 -1.47
CA ILE A 303 -4.95 12.45 -1.00
C ILE A 303 -4.37 13.71 -0.38
N CYS A 304 -4.23 13.72 0.94
CA CYS A 304 -3.54 14.76 1.70
C CYS A 304 -2.06 14.36 1.82
N SER A 305 -1.17 15.10 1.18
CA SER A 305 0.24 14.79 1.14
C SER A 305 1.08 15.86 1.84
N ASP A 306 2.01 15.43 2.70
CA ASP A 306 3.07 16.32 3.12
C ASP A 306 3.93 16.72 1.91
N LYS A 307 4.51 17.92 1.95
CA LYS A 307 5.37 18.43 0.87
C LYS A 307 6.70 17.69 0.84
N THR A 308 7.40 17.70 2.01
CA THR A 308 8.81 17.33 2.11
C THR A 308 9.01 15.82 1.95
N GLY A 309 9.94 15.42 1.07
CA GLY A 309 10.25 14.00 0.86
C GLY A 309 9.21 13.21 0.08
N THR A 310 7.95 13.67 -0.01
CA THR A 310 6.86 13.01 -0.73
C THR A 310 6.61 13.64 -2.10
N ILE A 311 6.25 14.93 -2.12
CA ILE A 311 6.05 15.68 -3.37
C ILE A 311 7.39 16.17 -3.89
N THR A 312 8.32 16.54 -2.99
CA THR A 312 9.65 17.05 -3.31
C THR A 312 10.72 15.98 -3.10
N GLU A 313 11.93 16.26 -3.63
CA GLU A 313 13.05 15.32 -3.54
C GLU A 313 13.68 15.24 -2.13
N ASN A 314 13.30 16.14 -1.21
CA ASN A 314 13.95 16.36 0.09
C ASN A 314 15.45 16.65 -0.07
N ARG A 315 15.80 17.39 -1.09
CA ARG A 315 17.17 17.74 -1.46
C ARG A 315 17.22 19.18 -1.96
N MET A 316 17.92 20.03 -1.24
CA MET A 316 18.13 21.40 -1.70
C MET A 316 18.93 21.38 -3.00
N THR A 317 18.52 22.24 -3.94
CA THR A 317 19.19 22.42 -5.24
C THR A 317 19.33 23.91 -5.53
N VAL A 318 20.53 24.35 -5.86
CA VAL A 318 20.75 25.72 -6.35
C VAL A 318 20.20 25.82 -7.75
N THR A 319 19.24 26.72 -7.97
CA THR A 319 18.58 26.92 -9.27
C THR A 319 18.84 28.28 -9.86
N ALA A 320 19.24 29.27 -9.05
CA ALA A 320 19.56 30.63 -9.48
C ALA A 320 20.79 31.17 -8.73
N ILE A 321 21.64 31.86 -9.43
CA ILE A 321 22.78 32.58 -8.86
C ILE A 321 22.74 34.00 -9.40
N VAL A 322 23.00 35.01 -8.53
CA VAL A 322 23.19 36.42 -8.95
C VAL A 322 24.61 36.82 -8.58
N ALA A 323 25.43 37.14 -9.55
CA ALA A 323 26.82 37.54 -9.36
C ALA A 323 27.22 38.58 -10.40
N GLY A 324 27.96 39.62 -10.00
CA GLY A 324 28.41 40.69 -10.90
C GLY A 324 27.27 41.48 -11.57
N GLY A 325 26.07 41.48 -10.97
CA GLY A 325 24.89 42.13 -11.54
C GLY A 325 24.10 41.26 -12.53
N GLU A 326 24.62 40.09 -12.92
CA GLU A 326 23.96 39.14 -13.84
C GLU A 326 23.25 38.03 -13.06
N ARG A 327 22.13 37.50 -13.64
CA ARG A 327 21.38 36.38 -13.07
C ARG A 327 21.58 35.13 -13.90
N PHE A 328 22.14 34.10 -13.26
CA PHE A 328 22.41 32.81 -13.86
C PHE A 328 21.36 31.78 -13.40
N SER A 329 20.93 30.92 -14.31
CA SER A 329 20.15 29.74 -13.99
C SER A 329 21.07 28.51 -13.88
N VAL A 330 20.79 27.61 -12.93
CA VAL A 330 21.54 26.37 -12.75
C VAL A 330 20.62 25.21 -13.09
N THR A 331 20.98 24.42 -14.12
CA THR A 331 20.20 23.29 -14.60
C THR A 331 20.61 21.98 -13.93
N GLY A 332 19.73 20.95 -13.98
CA GLY A 332 19.92 19.66 -13.35
C GLY A 332 19.59 19.63 -11.86
N THR A 333 19.01 18.53 -11.38
CA THR A 333 18.50 18.37 -9.99
C THR A 333 19.31 17.36 -9.18
N GLY A 334 19.19 17.42 -7.87
CA GLY A 334 19.76 16.47 -6.93
C GLY A 334 21.29 16.43 -6.89
N LEU A 335 21.85 15.25 -6.60
CA LEU A 335 23.30 15.03 -6.44
C LEU A 335 24.03 14.80 -7.78
N GLN A 336 23.34 14.86 -8.90
CA GLN A 336 23.97 14.63 -10.20
C GLN A 336 24.82 15.86 -10.60
N LYS A 337 26.06 15.62 -11.03
CA LYS A 337 26.92 16.66 -11.64
C LYS A 337 26.44 17.05 -13.03
N ALA A 338 25.50 16.31 -13.61
CA ALA A 338 24.89 16.65 -14.89
C ALA A 338 24.06 17.93 -14.76
N GLY A 339 24.32 18.87 -15.66
CA GLY A 339 23.73 20.20 -15.69
C GLY A 339 24.76 21.26 -16.02
N ALA A 340 24.33 22.49 -16.22
CA ALA A 340 25.18 23.61 -16.58
C ALA A 340 24.69 24.88 -15.88
N ILE A 341 25.57 25.86 -15.76
CA ILE A 341 25.21 27.23 -15.39
C ILE A 341 24.96 28.00 -16.69
N GLN A 342 23.80 28.66 -16.76
CA GLN A 342 23.33 29.33 -17.98
C GLN A 342 23.06 30.80 -17.70
N LEU A 343 23.36 31.64 -18.67
CA LEU A 343 22.97 33.06 -18.78
C LEU A 343 22.07 33.18 -19.99
N ASP A 344 20.87 33.69 -19.81
CA ASP A 344 19.84 33.84 -20.87
C ASP A 344 19.64 32.56 -21.73
N GLY A 345 19.70 31.39 -21.09
CA GLY A 345 19.52 30.08 -21.74
C GLY A 345 20.77 29.49 -22.40
N SER A 346 21.89 30.22 -22.44
CA SER A 346 23.15 29.77 -23.02
C SER A 346 24.13 29.30 -21.93
N ASN A 347 24.78 28.17 -22.15
CA ASN A 347 25.75 27.64 -21.18
C ASN A 347 26.95 28.60 -21.05
N VAL A 348 27.29 28.95 -19.83
CA VAL A 348 28.42 29.83 -19.52
C VAL A 348 29.49 29.00 -18.79
N ASN A 349 30.78 29.25 -19.15
CA ASN A 349 31.88 28.73 -18.39
C ASN A 349 32.11 29.68 -17.17
N PRO A 350 31.84 29.22 -15.92
CA PRO A 350 31.97 30.04 -14.73
C PRO A 350 33.39 30.55 -14.50
N LEU A 351 34.40 29.86 -15.01
CA LEU A 351 35.81 30.27 -14.89
C LEU A 351 36.10 31.55 -15.67
N SER A 352 35.33 31.88 -16.70
CA SER A 352 35.44 33.12 -17.48
C SER A 352 34.73 34.32 -16.84
N LYS A 353 33.93 34.14 -15.79
CA LYS A 353 33.16 35.17 -15.07
C LYS A 353 33.71 35.30 -13.65
N PRO A 354 34.59 36.31 -13.35
CA PRO A 354 35.28 36.38 -12.07
C PRO A 354 34.33 36.42 -10.84
N ALA A 355 33.24 37.20 -10.91
CA ALA A 355 32.29 37.29 -9.79
C ALA A 355 31.59 35.97 -9.51
N LEU A 356 31.17 35.24 -10.56
CA LEU A 356 30.55 33.94 -10.44
C LEU A 356 31.53 32.88 -9.89
N ARG A 357 32.79 32.90 -10.38
CA ARG A 357 33.86 32.02 -9.90
C ARG A 357 34.12 32.21 -8.41
N GLU A 358 34.27 33.47 -7.95
CA GLU A 358 34.50 33.76 -6.55
C GLU A 358 33.33 33.39 -5.64
N LEU A 359 32.07 33.57 -6.11
CA LEU A 359 30.90 33.15 -5.37
C LEU A 359 30.88 31.61 -5.21
N LEU A 360 31.14 30.85 -6.27
CA LEU A 360 31.18 29.38 -6.22
C LEU A 360 32.35 28.88 -5.37
N THR A 361 33.47 29.56 -5.40
CA THR A 361 34.65 29.31 -4.52
C THR A 361 34.27 29.51 -3.04
N CYS A 362 33.64 30.63 -2.72
CA CYS A 362 33.14 30.95 -1.39
C CYS A 362 32.14 29.87 -0.93
N GLY A 363 31.17 29.53 -1.77
CA GLY A 363 30.17 28.48 -1.47
C GLY A 363 30.79 27.11 -1.21
N SER A 364 31.88 26.76 -1.90
CA SER A 364 32.63 25.53 -1.71
C SER A 364 33.50 25.50 -0.47
N LEU A 365 34.17 26.60 -0.15
CA LEU A 365 35.02 26.69 1.02
C LEU A 365 34.20 26.80 2.32
N CYS A 366 33.12 27.59 2.33
CA CYS A 366 32.18 27.71 3.43
C CYS A 366 31.23 26.50 3.50
N SER A 367 31.78 25.31 3.64
CA SER A 367 31.02 24.05 3.71
C SER A 367 31.76 23.02 4.56
N THR A 368 30.99 22.31 5.40
CA THR A 368 31.43 21.12 6.15
C THR A 368 31.00 19.83 5.44
N ALA A 369 30.11 19.92 4.45
CA ALA A 369 29.59 18.77 3.70
C ALA A 369 30.66 18.14 2.79
N GLU A 370 30.46 16.84 2.50
CA GLU A 370 31.31 16.07 1.57
C GLU A 370 30.50 15.37 0.51
N ILE A 371 31.01 15.31 -0.71
CA ILE A 371 30.42 14.58 -1.84
C ILE A 371 31.29 13.37 -2.14
N HIS A 372 30.66 12.19 -2.17
CA HIS A 372 31.32 10.91 -2.46
C HIS A 372 30.93 10.41 -3.84
N SER A 373 31.95 10.08 -4.67
CA SER A 373 31.75 9.47 -5.98
C SER A 373 31.36 7.99 -5.85
N PRO A 374 30.68 7.41 -6.86
CA PRO A 374 30.34 5.98 -6.87
C PRO A 374 31.56 5.06 -6.68
N GLN A 375 32.75 5.47 -7.15
CA GLN A 375 33.99 4.69 -7.05
C GLN A 375 34.60 4.70 -5.65
N GLU A 376 34.42 5.76 -4.88
CA GLU A 376 34.94 5.85 -3.51
C GLU A 376 34.20 4.96 -2.51
N LYS A 377 32.92 4.65 -2.77
CA LYS A 377 32.11 3.73 -1.96
C LYS A 377 32.50 2.26 -2.12
N GLN A 378 32.95 1.84 -3.30
CA GLN A 378 33.40 0.45 -3.55
C GLN A 378 34.67 0.09 -2.79
N SER A 379 35.52 1.06 -2.47
CA SER A 379 36.75 0.84 -1.71
C SER A 379 36.52 0.64 -0.20
N ARG A 380 35.45 1.20 0.37
CA ARG A 380 35.16 1.16 1.82
C ARG A 380 34.23 0.01 2.27
N ASN A 381 33.43 -0.58 1.37
CA ASN A 381 32.44 -1.62 1.74
C ASN A 381 32.39 -2.79 0.75
N ARG A 382 33.26 -3.80 0.95
CA ARG A 382 33.30 -5.03 0.13
C ARG A 382 32.09 -5.98 0.31
N GLY A 383 31.07 -5.60 1.09
CA GLY A 383 29.97 -6.50 1.48
C GLY A 383 28.55 -6.09 1.11
N SER A 384 28.30 -4.92 0.53
CA SER A 384 26.95 -4.47 0.21
C SER A 384 26.71 -4.39 -1.29
N ARG A 385 25.70 -5.14 -1.79
CA ARG A 385 25.11 -4.96 -3.13
C ARG A 385 24.36 -3.62 -3.18
N THR A 386 25.08 -2.51 -3.40
CA THR A 386 24.47 -1.20 -3.62
C THR A 386 24.41 -0.90 -5.10
N GLU A 387 23.31 -0.27 -5.50
CA GLU A 387 23.02 0.19 -6.87
C GLU A 387 24.24 0.84 -7.53
N LYS A 388 24.58 0.34 -8.72
CA LYS A 388 25.68 0.86 -9.52
C LYS A 388 25.40 2.33 -9.92
N GLY A 389 26.23 3.27 -9.47
CA GLY A 389 26.36 4.57 -10.10
C GLY A 389 25.69 5.79 -9.44
N THR A 390 25.28 5.75 -8.17
CA THR A 390 24.70 6.90 -7.48
C THR A 390 25.71 7.68 -6.63
N TRP A 391 25.76 9.01 -6.84
CA TRP A 391 26.48 9.94 -5.97
C TRP A 391 25.82 9.99 -4.58
N SER A 392 26.62 10.20 -3.55
CA SER A 392 26.11 10.41 -2.19
C SER A 392 26.81 11.63 -1.56
N ALA A 393 26.13 12.27 -0.62
CA ALA A 393 26.68 13.37 0.14
C ALA A 393 26.44 13.15 1.63
N THR A 394 27.32 13.70 2.45
CA THR A 394 27.20 13.77 3.92
C THR A 394 27.32 15.23 4.34
N GLY A 395 26.51 15.66 5.34
CA GLY A 395 26.46 17.02 5.83
C GLY A 395 25.16 17.76 5.52
N ASP A 396 25.11 19.06 5.78
CA ASP A 396 23.93 19.92 5.61
C ASP A 396 23.45 19.94 4.15
N PRO A 397 22.15 19.78 3.87
CA PRO A 397 21.59 19.79 2.51
C PRO A 397 21.85 21.09 1.75
N THR A 398 21.90 22.24 2.44
CA THR A 398 22.18 23.56 1.85
C THR A 398 23.64 23.66 1.36
N GLU A 399 24.55 23.14 2.18
CA GLU A 399 25.98 23.10 1.85
C GLU A 399 26.24 22.12 0.70
N THR A 400 25.61 20.96 0.75
CA THR A 400 25.66 19.98 -0.35
C THR A 400 25.19 20.58 -1.69
N ALA A 401 24.10 21.35 -1.70
CA ALA A 401 23.60 22.02 -2.90
C ALA A 401 24.61 23.00 -3.49
N LEU A 402 25.31 23.77 -2.64
CA LEU A 402 26.37 24.70 -3.07
C LEU A 402 27.57 23.96 -3.66
N LEU A 403 27.98 22.84 -3.03
CA LEU A 403 29.07 22.02 -3.56
C LEU A 403 28.73 21.43 -4.94
N ILE A 404 27.51 20.97 -5.14
CA ILE A 404 27.06 20.47 -6.45
C ILE A 404 27.03 21.59 -7.50
N ALA A 405 26.56 22.78 -7.13
CA ALA A 405 26.57 23.94 -8.03
C ALA A 405 28.00 24.34 -8.45
N ALA A 406 28.95 24.30 -7.51
CA ALA A 406 30.35 24.54 -7.81
C ALA A 406 30.95 23.45 -8.71
N GLU A 407 30.68 22.18 -8.47
CA GLU A 407 31.11 21.06 -9.32
C GLU A 407 30.54 21.16 -10.75
N LYS A 408 29.29 21.60 -10.90
CA LYS A 408 28.71 21.92 -12.26
C LYS A 408 29.45 23.06 -12.92
N GLY A 409 30.01 24.00 -12.13
CA GLY A 409 30.84 25.06 -12.58
C GLY A 409 32.33 24.70 -12.81
N GLY A 410 32.70 23.44 -12.65
CA GLY A 410 34.07 22.96 -12.79
C GLY A 410 34.98 23.28 -11.61
N ILE A 411 34.41 23.70 -10.46
CA ILE A 411 35.13 24.04 -9.24
C ILE A 411 34.98 22.90 -8.23
N SER A 412 36.08 22.19 -7.98
CA SER A 412 36.12 21.09 -7.03
C SER A 412 36.64 21.52 -5.69
N ARG A 413 35.90 21.26 -4.60
CA ARG A 413 36.34 21.56 -3.22
C ARG A 413 37.66 20.90 -2.88
N LYS A 414 37.89 19.64 -3.31
CA LYS A 414 39.15 18.92 -3.06
C LYS A 414 40.35 19.63 -3.70
N ALA A 415 40.18 20.24 -4.86
CA ALA A 415 41.21 21.01 -5.54
C ALA A 415 41.42 22.37 -4.84
N LEU A 416 40.33 23.04 -4.44
CA LEU A 416 40.40 24.32 -3.75
C LEU A 416 41.14 24.22 -2.41
N LEU A 417 40.89 23.20 -1.61
CA LEU A 417 41.54 23.00 -0.31
C LEU A 417 43.07 22.79 -0.43
N ARG A 418 43.57 22.42 -1.61
CA ARG A 418 45.05 22.34 -1.86
C ARG A 418 45.64 23.68 -2.15
N THR A 419 44.89 24.60 -2.76
CA THR A 419 45.37 25.97 -3.12
C THR A 419 44.96 27.02 -2.11
N HIS A 420 43.93 26.74 -1.30
CA HIS A 420 43.40 27.62 -0.26
C HIS A 420 43.32 26.82 1.07
N PRO A 421 44.45 26.57 1.75
CA PRO A 421 44.44 25.87 3.05
C PRO A 421 43.63 26.65 4.06
N VAL A 422 42.73 25.97 4.74
CA VAL A 422 41.85 26.52 5.79
C VAL A 422 42.66 26.71 7.07
N GLN A 423 42.70 27.97 7.57
CA GLN A 423 43.32 28.30 8.84
C GLN A 423 42.34 28.28 10.02
N HIS A 424 41.16 28.84 9.79
CA HIS A 424 40.10 28.91 10.79
C HIS A 424 38.74 28.76 10.17
N MET A 425 37.80 28.12 10.87
CA MET A 425 36.41 27.93 10.43
C MET A 425 35.46 28.20 11.61
N GLU A 426 34.58 29.18 11.41
CA GLU A 426 33.42 29.39 12.25
C GLU A 426 32.24 28.67 11.61
N PRO A 427 31.72 27.57 12.17
CA PRO A 427 30.60 26.83 11.60
C PRO A 427 29.34 27.69 11.59
N PHE A 428 28.33 27.27 10.80
CA PHE A 428 27.05 27.97 10.77
C PHE A 428 26.38 27.94 12.15
N ASP A 429 26.01 29.12 12.61
CA ASP A 429 25.25 29.32 13.84
C ASP A 429 23.87 29.91 13.51
N SER A 430 22.83 29.34 14.11
CA SER A 430 21.41 29.71 13.88
C SER A 430 21.06 31.09 14.49
N GLU A 431 21.78 31.57 15.52
CA GLU A 431 21.56 32.88 16.14
C GLU A 431 22.17 33.98 15.28
N THR A 432 23.42 33.83 14.87
CA THR A 432 24.13 34.78 14.02
C THR A 432 23.76 34.64 12.52
N ARG A 433 23.18 33.52 12.12
CA ARG A 433 22.73 33.16 10.76
C ARG A 433 23.83 33.33 9.70
N ARG A 434 25.09 33.06 10.05
CA ARG A 434 26.25 33.16 9.17
C ARG A 434 27.28 32.09 9.49
N MET A 435 28.19 31.88 8.53
CA MET A 435 29.36 31.00 8.62
C MET A 435 30.56 31.76 8.05
N ALA A 436 31.76 31.57 8.60
CA ALA A 436 32.98 32.13 8.08
C ALA A 436 34.09 31.11 7.94
N VAL A 437 34.92 31.25 6.90
CA VAL A 437 36.10 30.41 6.70
C VAL A 437 37.28 31.30 6.28
N THR A 438 38.34 31.27 7.08
CA THR A 438 39.58 31.96 6.81
C THR A 438 40.56 31.03 6.12
N VAL A 439 41.05 31.45 4.96
CA VAL A 439 41.99 30.67 4.13
C VAL A 439 43.20 31.54 3.76
N THR A 440 44.30 30.88 3.44
CA THR A 440 45.47 31.52 2.86
C THR A 440 45.52 31.18 1.37
N ASP A 441 45.65 32.21 0.54
CA ASP A 441 45.95 32.04 -0.89
C ASP A 441 47.33 32.61 -1.20
N GLY A 442 47.78 32.49 -2.46
CA GLY A 442 49.07 33.02 -2.90
C GLY A 442 49.25 34.56 -2.72
N ALA A 443 48.14 35.27 -2.45
CA ALA A 443 48.10 36.74 -2.27
C ALA A 443 48.00 37.16 -0.80
N GLY A 444 47.72 36.23 0.13
CA GLY A 444 47.60 36.53 1.58
C GLY A 444 46.46 35.75 2.24
N THR A 445 46.02 36.29 3.39
CA THR A 445 44.92 35.71 4.18
C THR A 445 43.60 36.42 3.85
N CYS A 446 42.57 35.68 3.51
CA CYS A 446 41.21 36.20 3.29
C CYS A 446 40.16 35.36 4.03
N THR A 447 39.04 36.00 4.38
CA THR A 447 37.90 35.33 5.02
C THR A 447 36.68 35.35 4.10
N TYR A 448 36.13 34.17 3.84
CA TYR A 448 34.87 33.99 3.12
C TYR A 448 33.70 33.90 4.08
N TRP A 449 32.59 34.57 3.73
CA TRP A 449 31.37 34.62 4.50
C TRP A 449 30.19 34.07 3.69
N LYS A 450 29.39 33.24 4.35
CA LYS A 450 28.12 32.71 3.82
C LYS A 450 27.05 32.93 4.88
N GLY A 451 25.88 33.46 4.52
CA GLY A 451 24.77 33.62 5.47
C GLY A 451 23.52 34.25 4.89
N ALA A 452 22.61 34.64 5.77
CA ALA A 452 21.39 35.32 5.39
C ALA A 452 21.73 36.72 4.79
N ALA A 453 20.97 37.08 3.74
CA ALA A 453 21.27 38.33 3.01
C ALA A 453 21.13 39.59 3.87
N ASP A 454 20.20 39.62 4.83
CA ASP A 454 20.03 40.71 5.81
C ASP A 454 21.16 40.82 6.82
N VAL A 455 21.96 39.77 7.02
CA VAL A 455 23.13 39.74 7.89
C VAL A 455 24.41 40.08 7.12
N ILE A 456 24.61 39.50 5.94
CA ILE A 456 25.88 39.65 5.18
C ILE A 456 25.94 41.01 4.49
N LEU A 457 24.85 41.51 3.88
CA LEU A 457 24.85 42.73 3.11
C LEU A 457 25.27 43.98 3.92
N PRO A 458 24.88 44.17 5.19
CA PRO A 458 25.35 45.25 6.02
C PRO A 458 26.86 45.26 6.29
N LEU A 459 27.53 44.11 6.32
CA LEU A 459 28.96 43.97 6.55
C LEU A 459 29.81 44.45 5.36
N CYS A 460 29.22 44.47 4.15
CA CYS A 460 29.93 44.74 2.93
C CYS A 460 29.99 46.24 2.64
N GLY A 461 31.20 46.77 2.47
CA GLY A 461 31.44 48.14 1.96
C GLY A 461 31.66 48.22 0.45
N PHE A 462 31.95 47.09 -0.19
CA PHE A 462 32.25 46.96 -1.61
C PHE A 462 31.40 45.80 -2.23
N GLN A 463 31.32 45.82 -3.57
CA GLN A 463 30.73 44.71 -4.34
C GLN A 463 31.68 44.32 -5.49
N MET A 464 31.66 43.07 -5.92
CA MET A 464 32.42 42.61 -7.06
C MET A 464 31.62 42.84 -8.36
N GLN A 465 32.19 43.65 -9.25
CA GLN A 465 31.63 43.90 -10.58
C GLN A 465 32.77 43.78 -11.61
N ASP A 466 32.56 42.99 -12.66
CA ASP A 466 33.55 42.74 -13.74
C ASP A 466 34.95 42.35 -13.22
N GLY A 467 35.02 41.62 -12.09
CA GLY A 467 36.25 41.16 -11.48
C GLY A 467 36.99 42.22 -10.66
N LYS A 468 36.39 43.41 -10.48
CA LYS A 468 36.94 44.50 -9.67
C LYS A 468 36.07 44.77 -8.45
N SER A 469 36.69 45.17 -7.35
CA SER A 469 36.00 45.63 -6.16
C SER A 469 35.60 47.11 -6.36
N VAL A 470 34.29 47.39 -6.34
CA VAL A 470 33.71 48.73 -6.44
C VAL A 470 32.92 49.08 -5.17
N PRO A 471 32.84 50.34 -4.74
CA PRO A 471 32.09 50.73 -3.56
C PRO A 471 30.60 50.31 -3.70
N LEU A 472 30.02 49.75 -2.64
CA LEU A 472 28.63 49.35 -2.59
C LEU A 472 27.76 50.53 -2.16
N SER A 473 27.22 51.27 -3.15
CA SER A 473 26.32 52.41 -2.92
C SER A 473 24.99 52.00 -2.31
N ASP A 474 24.24 52.93 -1.71
CA ASP A 474 22.90 52.67 -1.15
C ASP A 474 21.91 52.25 -2.23
N GLY A 475 22.04 52.78 -3.45
CA GLY A 475 21.22 52.34 -4.61
C GLY A 475 21.52 50.88 -5.00
N ALA A 476 22.80 50.46 -4.97
CA ALA A 476 23.18 49.07 -5.21
C ALA A 476 22.68 48.14 -4.10
N ARG A 477 22.75 48.59 -2.83
CA ARG A 477 22.14 47.82 -1.69
C ARG A 477 20.64 47.65 -1.85
N ALA A 478 19.92 48.67 -2.26
CA ALA A 478 18.50 48.61 -2.53
C ALA A 478 18.17 47.66 -3.70
N ALA A 479 19.00 47.64 -4.75
CA ALA A 479 18.85 46.70 -5.87
C ALA A 479 19.06 45.25 -5.43
N VAL A 480 20.08 44.96 -4.60
CA VAL A 480 20.29 43.62 -4.03
C VAL A 480 19.10 43.19 -3.18
N ARG A 481 18.56 44.05 -2.31
CA ARG A 481 17.38 43.74 -1.50
C ARG A 481 16.16 43.41 -2.38
N LYS A 482 15.95 44.16 -3.49
CA LYS A 482 14.90 43.89 -4.46
C LYS A 482 15.09 42.52 -5.14
N GLN A 483 16.36 42.16 -5.47
CA GLN A 483 16.66 40.83 -6.01
C GLN A 483 16.36 39.72 -5.01
N VAL A 484 16.72 39.90 -3.73
CA VAL A 484 16.43 38.97 -2.63
C VAL A 484 14.91 38.78 -2.50
N ALA A 485 14.14 39.88 -2.52
CA ALA A 485 12.66 39.79 -2.46
C ALA A 485 12.09 39.05 -3.67
N ALA A 486 12.55 39.36 -4.90
CA ALA A 486 12.11 38.69 -6.12
C ALA A 486 12.42 37.18 -6.09
N MET A 487 13.61 36.78 -5.67
CA MET A 487 13.98 35.38 -5.51
C MET A 487 13.16 34.68 -4.41
N SER A 488 12.84 35.38 -3.32
CA SER A 488 11.98 34.86 -2.26
C SER A 488 10.53 34.67 -2.72
N ASP A 489 10.02 35.56 -3.59
CA ASP A 489 8.69 35.42 -4.21
C ASP A 489 8.64 34.23 -5.18
N GLU A 490 9.78 33.84 -5.77
CA GLU A 490 9.95 32.60 -6.53
C GLU A 490 10.12 31.37 -5.63
N ALA A 491 9.99 31.53 -4.29
CA ALA A 491 10.14 30.50 -3.28
C ALA A 491 11.58 29.96 -3.14
N LEU A 492 12.57 30.71 -3.54
CA LEU A 492 13.96 30.35 -3.34
C LEU A 492 14.41 30.71 -1.91
N ARG A 493 15.11 29.82 -1.26
CA ARG A 493 15.93 30.13 -0.07
C ARG A 493 17.18 30.84 -0.55
N VAL A 494 17.34 32.12 -0.19
CA VAL A 494 18.41 32.96 -0.67
C VAL A 494 19.52 33.04 0.35
N LEU A 495 20.76 32.74 -0.06
CA LEU A 495 21.99 32.95 0.70
C LEU A 495 22.83 34.00 0.02
N ALA A 496 23.48 34.86 0.83
CA ALA A 496 24.44 35.86 0.42
C ALA A 496 25.87 35.41 0.70
N PHE A 497 26.79 35.86 -0.14
CA PHE A 497 28.21 35.52 -0.11
C PHE A 497 29.06 36.80 -0.12
N ALA A 498 30.11 36.79 0.69
CA ALA A 498 31.08 37.89 0.73
C ALA A 498 32.50 37.36 0.94
N LYS A 499 33.50 38.19 0.55
CA LYS A 499 34.93 37.96 0.78
C LYS A 499 35.50 39.16 1.54
N GLN A 500 36.24 38.92 2.57
CA GLN A 500 36.95 39.93 3.32
C GLN A 500 38.42 39.83 3.02
N GLU A 501 39.04 40.96 2.57
CA GLU A 501 40.46 41.14 2.33
C GLU A 501 40.94 42.30 3.19
N GLY A 502 41.70 42.02 4.26
CA GLY A 502 42.05 43.03 5.24
C GLY A 502 40.82 43.67 5.90
N SER A 503 40.64 45.01 5.76
CA SER A 503 39.48 45.74 6.26
C SER A 503 38.29 45.79 5.25
N ALA A 504 38.49 45.39 4.00
CA ALA A 504 37.49 45.52 2.96
C ALA A 504 36.66 44.25 2.88
N CYS A 505 35.32 44.36 3.11
CA CYS A 505 34.38 43.30 2.91
C CYS A 505 33.64 43.52 1.58
N ILE A 506 33.73 42.55 0.65
CA ILE A 506 33.28 42.63 -0.73
C ILE A 506 32.10 41.69 -0.90
N PHE A 507 30.95 42.20 -1.29
CA PHE A 507 29.78 41.40 -1.63
C PHE A 507 29.99 40.67 -2.98
N LEU A 508 29.88 39.36 -2.99
CA LEU A 508 30.09 38.51 -4.17
C LEU A 508 28.80 38.23 -4.93
N GLY A 509 27.68 38.07 -4.22
CA GLY A 509 26.40 37.77 -4.84
C GLY A 509 25.44 36.93 -3.97
N LEU A 510 24.45 36.39 -4.63
CA LEU A 510 23.38 35.61 -4.03
C LEU A 510 23.25 34.22 -4.69
N ALA A 511 22.95 33.19 -3.93
CA ALA A 511 22.49 31.92 -4.47
C ALA A 511 21.07 31.60 -3.95
N GLY A 512 20.19 31.29 -4.86
CA GLY A 512 18.81 30.84 -4.60
C GLY A 512 18.67 29.34 -4.80
N MET A 513 18.11 28.69 -3.82
CA MET A 513 17.93 27.25 -3.82
C MET A 513 16.53 26.87 -3.38
N LEU A 514 16.05 25.73 -3.87
CA LEU A 514 14.76 25.16 -3.49
C LEU A 514 14.88 23.63 -3.44
N ASP A 515 13.90 23.00 -2.80
CA ASP A 515 13.68 21.56 -2.86
C ASP A 515 12.69 21.29 -4.00
N PRO A 516 13.14 20.80 -5.18
CA PRO A 516 12.30 20.72 -6.37
C PRO A 516 11.25 19.59 -6.25
N PRO A 517 10.07 19.74 -6.89
CA PRO A 517 9.10 18.65 -6.97
C PRO A 517 9.63 17.51 -7.85
N ARG A 518 9.43 16.26 -7.38
CA ARG A 518 9.76 15.05 -8.13
C ARG A 518 8.97 15.00 -9.45
N GLU A 519 9.58 14.59 -10.54
CA GLU A 519 8.87 14.41 -11.81
C GLU A 519 7.81 13.29 -11.73
N SER A 520 8.08 12.24 -10.95
CA SER A 520 7.11 11.20 -10.63
C SER A 520 5.86 11.76 -9.92
N ALA A 521 6.04 12.71 -8.99
CA ALA A 521 4.93 13.35 -8.28
C ALA A 521 4.05 14.19 -9.23
N ARG A 522 4.65 14.89 -10.21
CA ARG A 522 3.89 15.61 -11.25
C ARG A 522 3.00 14.68 -12.06
N THR A 523 3.55 13.53 -12.47
CA THR A 523 2.81 12.51 -13.22
C THR A 523 1.69 11.91 -12.36
N ALA A 524 1.97 11.58 -11.11
CA ALA A 524 1.01 11.07 -10.14
C ALA A 524 -0.16 12.04 -9.92
N ILE A 525 0.12 13.33 -9.71
CA ILE A 525 -0.91 14.38 -9.54
C ILE A 525 -1.79 14.50 -10.79
N ARG A 526 -1.20 14.42 -12.00
CA ARG A 526 -1.98 14.41 -13.24
C ARG A 526 -2.88 13.19 -13.35
N THR A 527 -2.40 12.02 -12.95
CA THR A 527 -3.17 10.77 -12.92
C THR A 527 -4.32 10.85 -11.93
N CYS A 528 -4.07 11.37 -10.72
CA CYS A 528 -5.12 11.63 -9.73
C CYS A 528 -6.20 12.57 -10.27
N ALA A 529 -5.81 13.66 -10.94
CA ALA A 529 -6.76 14.61 -11.53
C ALA A 529 -7.64 13.96 -12.62
N LYS A 530 -7.09 13.08 -13.47
CA LYS A 530 -7.87 12.29 -14.45
C LYS A 530 -8.84 11.32 -13.77
N ALA A 531 -8.44 10.76 -12.65
CA ALA A 531 -9.22 9.83 -11.84
C ALA A 531 -10.22 10.54 -10.90
N ASN A 532 -10.34 11.87 -10.99
CA ASN A 532 -11.15 12.71 -10.10
C ASN A 532 -10.78 12.55 -8.61
N ILE A 533 -9.51 12.26 -8.33
CA ILE A 533 -8.94 12.21 -6.99
C ILE A 533 -8.30 13.57 -6.71
N ARG A 534 -8.73 14.20 -5.63
CA ARG A 534 -8.18 15.49 -5.20
C ARG A 534 -6.84 15.27 -4.50
N THR A 535 -5.79 15.94 -4.95
CA THR A 535 -4.50 15.97 -4.23
C THR A 535 -4.37 17.30 -3.51
N VAL A 536 -4.07 17.25 -2.21
CA VAL A 536 -3.92 18.40 -1.32
C VAL A 536 -2.53 18.39 -0.72
N MET A 537 -1.80 19.50 -0.81
CA MET A 537 -0.49 19.66 -0.19
C MET A 537 -0.64 20.33 1.17
N ILE A 538 -0.05 19.74 2.19
CA ILE A 538 -0.05 20.24 3.56
C ILE A 538 1.41 20.40 4.00
N THR A 539 1.82 21.60 4.49
CA THR A 539 3.22 21.89 4.81
C THR A 539 3.39 22.91 5.91
N GLY A 540 4.49 22.82 6.65
CA GLY A 540 4.94 23.86 7.57
C GLY A 540 5.58 25.09 6.90
N ASP A 541 5.86 25.01 5.58
CA ASP A 541 6.50 26.09 4.82
C ASP A 541 5.64 27.36 4.71
N HIS A 542 6.32 28.44 4.33
CA HIS A 542 5.66 29.72 4.02
C HIS A 542 4.70 29.58 2.81
N LYS A 543 3.59 30.35 2.83
CA LYS A 543 2.53 30.32 1.79
C LYS A 543 3.08 30.48 0.37
N ASN A 544 4.01 31.41 0.14
CA ASN A 544 4.59 31.67 -1.18
C ASN A 544 5.44 30.48 -1.68
N THR A 545 6.24 29.89 -0.80
CA THR A 545 7.06 28.71 -1.11
C THR A 545 6.16 27.51 -1.47
N ALA A 546 5.16 27.24 -0.63
CA ALA A 546 4.20 26.19 -0.86
C ALA A 546 3.43 26.37 -2.17
N ALA A 547 2.98 27.60 -2.45
CA ALA A 547 2.26 27.92 -3.68
C ALA A 547 3.12 27.78 -4.94
N ALA A 548 4.41 28.17 -4.89
CA ALA A 548 5.33 28.03 -6.02
C ALA A 548 5.62 26.55 -6.35
N ILE A 549 5.90 25.71 -5.34
CA ILE A 549 6.09 24.28 -5.50
C ILE A 549 4.79 23.62 -6.03
N ALA A 550 3.64 24.00 -5.48
CA ALA A 550 2.34 23.49 -5.91
C ALA A 550 2.01 23.85 -7.37
N ARG A 551 2.39 25.06 -7.84
CA ARG A 551 2.28 25.42 -9.26
C ARG A 551 3.17 24.55 -10.13
N GLN A 552 4.44 24.37 -9.76
CA GLN A 552 5.38 23.50 -10.48
C GLN A 552 4.92 22.05 -10.51
N ALA A 553 4.35 21.53 -9.41
CA ALA A 553 3.78 20.18 -9.33
C ALA A 553 2.43 20.01 -10.03
N GLY A 554 1.76 21.13 -10.40
CA GLY A 554 0.45 21.12 -11.06
C GLY A 554 -0.76 20.98 -10.12
N LEU A 555 -0.61 21.28 -8.83
CA LEU A 555 -1.67 21.22 -7.81
C LEU A 555 -2.62 22.43 -7.81
N LEU A 556 -2.13 23.64 -8.15
CA LEU A 556 -2.89 24.89 -8.02
C LEU A 556 -3.88 25.19 -9.16
N ARG A 557 -4.21 24.25 -10.01
CA ARG A 557 -5.12 24.40 -11.16
C ARG A 557 -6.43 25.14 -10.81
N GLY A 558 -6.42 26.46 -10.74
CA GLY A 558 -7.58 27.29 -10.36
C GLY A 558 -7.94 27.24 -8.86
N LYS A 559 -7.13 26.60 -8.01
CA LYS A 559 -7.30 26.50 -6.56
C LYS A 559 -6.43 27.51 -5.83
N LYS A 560 -6.71 27.75 -4.54
CA LYS A 560 -6.04 28.73 -3.69
C LYS A 560 -5.14 28.04 -2.66
N ALA A 561 -4.26 28.81 -2.03
CA ALA A 561 -3.49 28.43 -0.85
C ALA A 561 -4.03 29.14 0.39
N MET A 562 -4.13 28.42 1.52
CA MET A 562 -4.55 28.91 2.84
C MET A 562 -3.40 28.72 3.84
N THR A 563 -3.27 29.63 4.79
CA THR A 563 -2.34 29.48 5.92
C THR A 563 -3.02 28.89 7.15
N GLY A 564 -2.22 28.34 8.10
CA GLY A 564 -2.74 27.87 9.39
C GLY A 564 -3.45 28.98 10.16
N ALA A 565 -2.92 30.22 10.16
CA ALA A 565 -3.58 31.37 10.80
C ALA A 565 -4.94 31.73 10.15
N GLU A 566 -5.05 31.64 8.82
CA GLU A 566 -6.34 31.80 8.12
C GLU A 566 -7.30 30.67 8.48
N LEU A 567 -6.79 29.43 8.63
CA LEU A 567 -7.58 28.27 9.02
C LEU A 567 -8.13 28.39 10.45
N ASP A 568 -7.37 28.99 11.38
CA ASP A 568 -7.79 29.21 12.77
C ASP A 568 -8.95 30.19 12.88
N THR A 569 -9.11 31.12 11.94
CA THR A 569 -10.25 32.07 11.93
C THR A 569 -11.57 31.45 11.50
N LEU A 570 -11.55 30.26 10.88
CA LEU A 570 -12.73 29.59 10.36
C LEU A 570 -13.33 28.64 11.41
N THR A 571 -14.66 28.65 11.54
CA THR A 571 -15.35 27.56 12.21
C THR A 571 -15.33 26.27 11.36
N ASP A 572 -15.59 25.13 11.95
CA ASP A 572 -15.61 23.85 11.22
C ASP A 572 -16.67 23.84 10.11
N ALA A 573 -17.84 24.41 10.37
CA ALA A 573 -18.90 24.54 9.35
C ALA A 573 -18.52 25.48 8.19
N GLN A 574 -17.75 26.54 8.45
CA GLN A 574 -17.22 27.41 7.40
C GLN A 574 -16.12 26.71 6.60
N LEU A 575 -15.22 25.97 7.29
CA LEU A 575 -14.19 25.19 6.65
C LEU A 575 -14.81 24.14 5.71
N ASP A 576 -15.79 23.38 6.17
CA ASP A 576 -16.48 22.36 5.37
C ASP A 576 -17.11 22.93 4.09
N ARG A 577 -17.55 24.20 4.08
CA ARG A 577 -18.11 24.88 2.90
C ARG A 577 -17.04 25.35 1.90
N CYS A 578 -15.87 25.77 2.38
CA CYS A 578 -14.88 26.44 1.53
C CYS A 578 -13.66 25.56 1.20
N ILE A 579 -13.44 24.43 1.89
CA ILE A 579 -12.24 23.60 1.77
C ILE A 579 -11.94 23.17 0.33
N ASP A 580 -12.96 23.00 -0.50
CA ASP A 580 -12.83 22.63 -1.91
C ASP A 580 -12.13 23.66 -2.78
N GLN A 581 -12.08 24.92 -2.33
CA GLN A 581 -11.41 26.00 -3.07
C GLN A 581 -9.90 25.97 -2.91
N TYR A 582 -9.40 25.18 -1.94
CA TYR A 582 -7.98 25.13 -1.57
C TYR A 582 -7.38 23.79 -1.89
N SER A 583 -6.15 23.78 -2.38
CA SER A 583 -5.33 22.58 -2.59
C SER A 583 -3.97 22.66 -1.89
N VAL A 584 -3.69 23.77 -1.21
CA VAL A 584 -2.45 24.01 -0.46
C VAL A 584 -2.78 24.61 0.89
N PHE A 585 -2.26 23.97 1.95
CA PHE A 585 -2.30 24.48 3.32
C PHE A 585 -0.88 24.66 3.83
N ALA A 586 -0.51 25.92 4.13
CA ALA A 586 0.83 26.35 4.48
C ALA A 586 0.91 26.81 5.93
N ARG A 587 2.09 26.73 6.56
CA ARG A 587 2.33 27.05 7.98
C ARG A 587 1.33 26.36 8.90
N VAL A 588 1.07 25.08 8.64
CA VAL A 588 0.16 24.26 9.46
C VAL A 588 0.93 23.54 10.57
N ASN A 589 0.25 23.39 11.71
CA ASN A 589 0.71 22.58 12.83
C ASN A 589 0.01 21.20 12.82
N PRO A 590 0.37 20.26 13.71
CA PRO A 590 -0.24 18.93 13.77
C PRO A 590 -1.77 18.95 13.99
N ALA A 591 -2.27 19.88 14.82
CA ALA A 591 -3.71 20.00 15.05
C ALA A 591 -4.47 20.43 13.79
N HIS A 592 -3.87 21.29 12.97
CA HIS A 592 -4.43 21.68 11.67
C HIS A 592 -4.50 20.49 10.72
N LYS A 593 -3.45 19.62 10.67
CA LYS A 593 -3.45 18.41 9.82
C LYS A 593 -4.63 17.50 10.18
N LEU A 594 -4.83 17.26 11.48
CA LEU A 594 -5.95 16.47 11.99
C LEU A 594 -7.31 17.11 11.64
N ARG A 595 -7.44 18.44 11.80
CA ARG A 595 -8.66 19.18 11.51
C ARG A 595 -9.04 19.12 10.04
N LEU A 596 -8.06 19.19 9.13
CA LEU A 596 -8.27 19.07 7.68
C LEU A 596 -8.75 17.66 7.30
N VAL A 597 -8.12 16.61 7.82
CA VAL A 597 -8.57 15.23 7.61
C VAL A 597 -10.02 15.06 8.04
N ARG A 598 -10.38 15.52 9.26
CA ARG A 598 -11.75 15.47 9.77
C ARG A 598 -12.74 16.24 8.93
N ALA A 599 -12.34 17.41 8.39
CA ALA A 599 -13.20 18.23 7.52
C ALA A 599 -13.56 17.49 6.23
N TYR A 600 -12.59 16.83 5.57
CA TYR A 600 -12.88 16.03 4.39
C TYR A 600 -13.75 14.81 4.73
N LYS A 601 -13.49 14.12 5.84
CA LYS A 601 -14.30 12.96 6.29
C LYS A 601 -15.76 13.35 6.59
N ARG A 602 -16.01 14.50 7.24
CA ARG A 602 -17.37 15.01 7.49
C ARG A 602 -18.17 15.26 6.19
N ARG A 603 -17.47 15.51 5.09
CA ARG A 603 -18.07 15.67 3.75
C ARG A 603 -18.31 14.35 3.02
N GLY A 604 -18.00 13.22 3.65
CA GLY A 604 -18.14 11.88 3.07
C GLY A 604 -17.02 11.51 2.08
N GLU A 605 -15.91 12.26 2.09
CA GLU A 605 -14.73 11.92 1.29
C GLU A 605 -13.90 10.81 1.97
N ILE A 606 -13.27 9.96 1.18
CA ILE A 606 -12.32 8.95 1.66
C ILE A 606 -10.92 9.55 1.57
N VAL A 607 -10.31 9.74 2.73
CA VAL A 607 -9.04 10.46 2.87
C VAL A 607 -7.88 9.51 3.02
N ALA A 608 -6.90 9.61 2.11
CA ALA A 608 -5.55 9.07 2.32
C ALA A 608 -4.64 10.20 2.83
N MET A 609 -3.98 10.01 3.97
CA MET A 609 -3.06 11.01 4.56
C MET A 609 -1.65 10.47 4.59
N THR A 610 -0.70 11.21 3.96
CA THR A 610 0.73 10.85 4.03
C THR A 610 1.48 11.71 5.03
N GLY A 611 2.47 11.13 5.71
CA GLY A 611 3.38 11.84 6.60
C GLY A 611 4.60 11.00 6.94
N ASP A 612 5.62 11.63 7.51
CA ASP A 612 6.90 10.99 7.86
C ASP A 612 7.29 11.18 9.33
N GLY A 613 6.71 12.15 10.02
CA GLY A 613 7.08 12.54 11.38
C GLY A 613 6.10 12.10 12.47
N VAL A 614 6.56 12.19 13.70
CA VAL A 614 5.73 12.01 14.91
C VAL A 614 4.53 12.96 14.90
N ASN A 615 4.72 14.17 14.38
CA ASN A 615 3.71 15.22 14.27
C ASN A 615 2.56 14.85 13.31
N ASP A 616 2.77 13.90 12.41
CA ASP A 616 1.78 13.44 11.44
C ASP A 616 0.97 12.24 11.92
N ALA A 617 1.50 11.49 12.88
CA ALA A 617 0.90 10.25 13.37
C ALA A 617 -0.59 10.40 13.78
N PRO A 618 -1.04 11.46 14.46
CA PRO A 618 -2.46 11.64 14.77
C PRO A 618 -3.33 11.80 13.51
N ALA A 619 -2.87 12.54 12.51
CA ALA A 619 -3.60 12.73 11.25
C ALA A 619 -3.57 11.48 10.36
N ILE A 620 -2.45 10.73 10.35
CA ILE A 620 -2.29 9.43 9.69
C ILE A 620 -3.30 8.43 10.28
N LYS A 621 -3.38 8.34 11.61
CA LYS A 621 -4.30 7.41 12.30
C LYS A 621 -5.78 7.78 12.12
N GLU A 622 -6.11 9.07 12.03
CA GLU A 622 -7.48 9.57 11.85
C GLU A 622 -7.99 9.35 10.41
N ALA A 623 -7.10 9.34 9.40
CA ALA A 623 -7.46 9.15 8.01
C ALA A 623 -8.11 7.79 7.76
N ASP A 624 -8.87 7.67 6.67
CA ASP A 624 -9.44 6.38 6.25
C ASP A 624 -8.35 5.41 5.78
N VAL A 625 -7.24 5.96 5.22
CA VAL A 625 -6.00 5.24 4.94
C VAL A 625 -4.83 6.10 5.35
N GLY A 626 -4.16 5.70 6.42
CA GLY A 626 -2.90 6.29 6.83
C GLY A 626 -1.73 5.78 6.01
N VAL A 627 -0.85 6.66 5.56
CA VAL A 627 0.30 6.32 4.72
C VAL A 627 1.58 6.91 5.32
N ALA A 628 2.58 6.08 5.59
CA ALA A 628 3.87 6.54 6.10
C ALA A 628 4.98 6.38 5.06
N MET A 629 6.02 7.22 5.19
CA MET A 629 7.25 7.08 4.43
C MET A 629 8.09 5.94 5.03
N GLY A 630 8.77 5.16 4.18
CA GLY A 630 9.55 4.00 4.61
C GLY A 630 11.00 4.33 4.93
N LYS A 631 11.61 5.27 4.16
CA LYS A 631 13.01 5.69 4.34
C LYS A 631 13.13 6.86 5.30
N SER A 632 12.35 7.92 5.10
CA SER A 632 12.38 9.13 5.93
C SER A 632 11.44 9.05 7.12
N GLY A 633 10.47 8.12 7.11
CA GLY A 633 9.44 8.01 8.14
C GLY A 633 9.96 7.48 9.47
N THR A 634 9.47 8.08 10.57
CA THR A 634 9.72 7.59 11.93
C THR A 634 8.93 6.30 12.19
N ASP A 635 9.36 5.50 13.16
CA ASP A 635 8.66 4.28 13.59
C ASP A 635 7.24 4.57 14.05
N VAL A 636 7.03 5.69 14.73
CA VAL A 636 5.71 6.16 15.18
C VAL A 636 4.78 6.38 14.00
N ALA A 637 5.25 7.05 12.95
CA ALA A 637 4.46 7.25 11.73
C ALA A 637 4.18 5.92 11.02
N ARG A 638 5.18 5.02 10.91
CA ARG A 638 5.04 3.68 10.30
C ARG A 638 4.05 2.79 11.04
N GLN A 639 4.04 2.82 12.38
CA GLN A 639 3.06 2.05 13.19
C GLN A 639 1.64 2.61 13.12
N ALA A 640 1.50 3.94 13.02
CA ALA A 640 0.19 4.57 12.87
C ALA A 640 -0.44 4.30 11.49
N ALA A 641 0.40 3.98 10.49
CA ALA A 641 -0.02 3.88 9.09
C ALA A 641 -0.57 2.50 8.71
N ASP A 642 -1.50 2.50 7.78
CA ASP A 642 -2.04 1.32 7.11
C ASP A 642 -1.16 0.85 5.96
N VAL A 643 -0.46 1.79 5.31
CA VAL A 643 0.43 1.55 4.17
C VAL A 643 1.75 2.27 4.39
N VAL A 644 2.87 1.63 4.05
CA VAL A 644 4.21 2.22 4.12
C VAL A 644 4.83 2.23 2.73
N LEU A 645 5.28 3.41 2.27
CA LEU A 645 5.92 3.57 0.95
C LEU A 645 7.43 3.40 1.08
N THR A 646 7.99 2.31 0.59
CA THR A 646 9.42 1.98 0.76
C THR A 646 10.37 2.93 0.02
N ASP A 647 9.86 3.69 -0.94
CA ASP A 647 10.62 4.63 -1.79
C ASP A 647 10.30 6.11 -1.50
N ASP A 648 9.41 6.38 -0.55
CA ASP A 648 8.90 7.71 -0.17
C ASP A 648 8.29 8.48 -1.36
N ASN A 649 7.63 7.79 -2.29
CA ASN A 649 7.19 8.36 -3.55
C ASN A 649 5.65 8.40 -3.67
N LEU A 650 5.10 9.58 -3.95
CA LEU A 650 3.66 9.74 -4.18
C LEU A 650 3.15 8.89 -5.37
N ALA A 651 3.99 8.61 -6.38
CA ALA A 651 3.60 7.77 -7.51
C ALA A 651 3.29 6.34 -7.05
N THR A 652 4.06 5.80 -6.12
CA THR A 652 3.82 4.47 -5.53
C THR A 652 2.47 4.40 -4.79
N LEU A 653 2.06 5.49 -4.13
CA LEU A 653 0.72 5.58 -3.53
C LEU A 653 -0.37 5.56 -4.61
N VAL A 654 -0.19 6.28 -5.72
CA VAL A 654 -1.17 6.30 -6.83
C VAL A 654 -1.27 4.95 -7.50
N ASP A 655 -0.16 4.25 -7.70
CA ASP A 655 -0.14 2.85 -8.18
C ASP A 655 -0.87 1.92 -7.20
N ALA A 656 -0.70 2.12 -5.89
CA ALA A 656 -1.42 1.36 -4.87
C ALA A 656 -2.94 1.63 -4.91
N VAL A 657 -3.38 2.87 -5.16
CA VAL A 657 -4.79 3.21 -5.41
C VAL A 657 -5.32 2.46 -6.64
N GLU A 658 -4.57 2.42 -7.74
CA GLU A 658 -4.93 1.67 -8.94
C GLU A 658 -5.09 0.17 -8.64
N GLN A 659 -4.16 -0.43 -7.89
CA GLN A 659 -4.27 -1.83 -7.46
C GLN A 659 -5.50 -2.05 -6.57
N GLY A 660 -5.82 -1.15 -5.64
CA GLY A 660 -7.03 -1.21 -4.83
C GLY A 660 -8.32 -1.22 -5.67
N ARG A 661 -8.39 -0.35 -6.70
CA ARG A 661 -9.49 -0.33 -7.68
C ARG A 661 -9.58 -1.63 -8.47
N CYS A 662 -8.43 -2.16 -8.90
CA CYS A 662 -8.33 -3.42 -9.63
C CYS A 662 -8.88 -4.58 -8.81
N VAL A 663 -8.49 -4.69 -7.54
CA VAL A 663 -8.97 -5.75 -6.63
C VAL A 663 -10.47 -5.75 -6.50
N TYR A 664 -11.06 -4.58 -6.24
CA TYR A 664 -12.52 -4.46 -6.14
C TYR A 664 -13.22 -4.87 -7.44
N ALA A 665 -12.69 -4.42 -8.60
CA ALA A 665 -13.22 -4.81 -9.90
C ALA A 665 -13.13 -6.34 -10.11
N ASN A 666 -12.00 -6.96 -9.73
CA ASN A 666 -11.81 -8.40 -9.85
C ASN A 666 -12.74 -9.18 -8.91
N ILE A 667 -12.97 -8.67 -7.69
CA ILE A 667 -13.95 -9.26 -6.77
C ILE A 667 -15.34 -9.23 -7.40
N ARG A 668 -15.78 -8.14 -8.00
CA ARG A 668 -17.05 -8.07 -8.75
C ARG A 668 -17.12 -9.09 -9.89
N LYS A 669 -16.02 -9.31 -10.62
CA LYS A 669 -15.95 -10.26 -11.73
C LYS A 669 -16.19 -11.71 -11.25
N PHE A 670 -15.47 -12.17 -10.24
CA PHE A 670 -15.64 -13.55 -9.77
C PHE A 670 -16.92 -13.76 -8.97
N VAL A 671 -17.42 -12.75 -8.23
CA VAL A 671 -18.75 -12.81 -7.59
C VAL A 671 -19.85 -12.94 -8.65
N ARG A 672 -19.76 -12.14 -9.73
CA ARG A 672 -20.67 -12.29 -10.88
C ARG A 672 -20.63 -13.70 -11.46
N TYR A 673 -19.44 -14.26 -11.65
CA TYR A 673 -19.23 -15.60 -12.15
C TYR A 673 -19.91 -16.64 -11.24
N LEU A 674 -19.47 -16.73 -9.99
CA LEU A 674 -19.94 -17.73 -9.03
C LEU A 674 -21.46 -17.67 -8.80
N LEU A 675 -22.02 -16.46 -8.58
CA LEU A 675 -23.47 -16.33 -8.38
C LEU A 675 -24.28 -16.70 -9.62
N SER A 676 -23.78 -16.41 -10.82
CA SER A 676 -24.47 -16.84 -12.06
C SER A 676 -24.47 -18.35 -12.22
N CYS A 677 -23.35 -19.02 -11.89
CA CYS A 677 -23.22 -20.48 -11.90
C CYS A 677 -24.21 -21.13 -10.92
N ASN A 678 -24.16 -20.69 -9.65
CA ASN A 678 -25.06 -21.26 -8.62
C ASN A 678 -26.55 -21.06 -8.93
N ILE A 679 -26.93 -19.88 -9.46
CA ILE A 679 -28.31 -19.66 -9.90
C ILE A 679 -28.69 -20.63 -11.05
N GLY A 680 -27.76 -20.88 -11.98
CA GLY A 680 -27.97 -21.85 -13.07
C GLY A 680 -28.18 -23.26 -12.56
N GLU A 681 -27.38 -23.70 -11.60
CA GLU A 681 -27.48 -25.01 -10.95
C GLU A 681 -28.80 -25.18 -10.19
N VAL A 682 -29.12 -24.22 -9.32
CA VAL A 682 -30.37 -24.23 -8.54
C VAL A 682 -31.61 -24.25 -9.47
N LEU A 683 -31.59 -23.40 -10.51
CA LEU A 683 -32.69 -23.36 -11.47
C LEU A 683 -32.83 -24.66 -12.31
N THR A 684 -31.70 -25.29 -12.67
CA THR A 684 -31.71 -26.59 -13.35
C THR A 684 -32.43 -27.63 -12.51
N MET A 685 -32.11 -27.75 -11.24
CA MET A 685 -32.71 -28.70 -10.31
C MET A 685 -34.16 -28.34 -10.02
N PHE A 686 -34.45 -27.09 -9.69
CA PHE A 686 -35.77 -26.61 -9.33
C PHE A 686 -36.79 -26.77 -10.47
N LEU A 687 -36.44 -26.26 -11.68
CA LEU A 687 -37.33 -26.36 -12.84
C LEU A 687 -37.46 -27.79 -13.34
N GLY A 688 -36.38 -28.61 -13.27
CA GLY A 688 -36.46 -30.02 -13.64
C GLY A 688 -37.49 -30.76 -12.80
N ILE A 689 -37.48 -30.60 -11.48
CA ILE A 689 -38.45 -31.22 -10.58
C ILE A 689 -39.87 -30.66 -10.80
N LEU A 690 -39.96 -29.32 -10.96
CA LEU A 690 -41.25 -28.68 -11.24
C LEU A 690 -41.91 -29.19 -12.54
N MET A 691 -41.11 -29.51 -13.56
CA MET A 691 -41.54 -30.07 -14.83
C MET A 691 -41.80 -31.60 -14.76
N GLY A 692 -41.61 -32.24 -13.62
CA GLY A 692 -41.79 -33.71 -13.43
C GLY A 692 -40.67 -34.54 -14.06
N MET A 693 -39.46 -33.94 -14.25
CA MET A 693 -38.31 -34.70 -14.75
C MET A 693 -37.67 -35.50 -13.60
N PRO A 694 -37.00 -36.62 -13.87
CA PRO A 694 -36.12 -37.27 -12.92
C PRO A 694 -35.03 -36.28 -12.47
N VAL A 695 -34.40 -36.55 -11.29
CA VAL A 695 -33.28 -35.75 -10.77
C VAL A 695 -32.23 -35.55 -11.87
N VAL A 696 -32.03 -34.31 -12.30
CA VAL A 696 -31.20 -33.95 -13.48
C VAL A 696 -29.73 -34.07 -13.19
N LEU A 697 -29.28 -33.63 -12.00
CA LEU A 697 -27.88 -33.67 -11.55
C LEU A 697 -27.80 -34.32 -10.16
N LEU A 698 -26.77 -35.13 -9.97
CA LEU A 698 -26.54 -35.83 -8.70
C LEU A 698 -25.65 -34.95 -7.77
N PRO A 699 -25.69 -35.17 -6.43
CA PRO A 699 -24.88 -34.43 -5.47
C PRO A 699 -23.38 -34.46 -5.80
N THR A 700 -22.84 -35.63 -6.20
CA THR A 700 -21.45 -35.81 -6.61
C THR A 700 -21.05 -34.95 -7.81
N GLN A 701 -21.96 -34.79 -8.76
CA GLN A 701 -21.78 -33.98 -9.96
C GLN A 701 -21.75 -32.49 -9.64
N LEU A 702 -22.64 -32.01 -8.77
CA LEU A 702 -22.66 -30.61 -8.33
C LEU A 702 -21.41 -30.25 -7.50
N LEU A 703 -20.95 -31.19 -6.67
CA LEU A 703 -19.68 -30.97 -5.94
C LEU A 703 -18.48 -30.83 -6.88
N LEU A 704 -18.40 -31.67 -7.94
CA LEU A 704 -17.39 -31.56 -8.98
C LEU A 704 -17.41 -30.16 -9.61
N VAL A 705 -18.60 -29.63 -9.90
CA VAL A 705 -18.79 -28.31 -10.48
C VAL A 705 -18.27 -27.24 -9.53
N ASN A 706 -18.82 -27.16 -8.33
CA ASN A 706 -18.53 -26.06 -7.40
C ASN A 706 -17.07 -26.02 -6.95
N LEU A 707 -16.46 -27.19 -6.73
CA LEU A 707 -15.15 -27.27 -6.10
C LEU A 707 -14.01 -27.18 -7.13
N VAL A 708 -14.14 -27.87 -8.26
CA VAL A 708 -13.04 -27.99 -9.24
C VAL A 708 -13.25 -27.07 -10.43
N THR A 709 -14.43 -27.09 -11.03
CA THR A 709 -14.65 -26.38 -12.29
C THR A 709 -14.98 -24.90 -12.09
N ASP A 710 -15.57 -24.51 -10.96
CA ASP A 710 -15.87 -23.11 -10.66
C ASP A 710 -14.81 -22.46 -9.78
N GLY A 711 -14.24 -23.18 -8.81
CA GLY A 711 -13.27 -22.65 -7.85
C GLY A 711 -11.99 -22.14 -8.50
N LEU A 712 -11.35 -22.94 -9.36
CA LEU A 712 -10.07 -22.57 -10.01
C LEU A 712 -10.21 -21.34 -10.94
N PRO A 713 -11.19 -21.27 -11.84
CA PRO A 713 -11.40 -20.09 -12.68
C PRO A 713 -11.78 -18.84 -11.88
N ALA A 714 -12.54 -18.96 -10.78
CA ALA A 714 -12.86 -17.84 -9.91
C ALA A 714 -11.61 -17.23 -9.27
N ILE A 715 -10.68 -18.07 -8.77
CA ILE A 715 -9.39 -17.61 -8.24
C ILE A 715 -8.57 -16.91 -9.34
N ALA A 716 -8.57 -17.49 -10.54
CA ALA A 716 -7.82 -16.94 -11.68
C ALA A 716 -8.39 -15.59 -12.17
N LEU A 717 -9.70 -15.34 -12.04
CA LEU A 717 -10.31 -14.01 -12.26
C LEU A 717 -9.82 -12.97 -11.23
N GLY A 718 -9.51 -13.39 -10.00
CA GLY A 718 -8.90 -12.53 -9.00
C GLY A 718 -7.50 -12.02 -9.39
N LEU A 719 -6.82 -12.68 -10.34
CA LEU A 719 -5.50 -12.33 -10.85
C LEU A 719 -5.53 -11.40 -12.08
N GLU A 720 -6.70 -10.99 -12.55
CA GLU A 720 -6.83 -10.13 -13.73
C GLU A 720 -6.05 -8.81 -13.52
N PRO A 721 -5.27 -8.36 -14.51
CA PRO A 721 -4.56 -7.07 -14.42
C PRO A 721 -5.53 -5.88 -14.42
N PRO A 722 -5.07 -4.69 -13.97
CA PRO A 722 -5.88 -3.48 -13.99
C PRO A 722 -6.40 -3.16 -15.39
N GLU A 723 -7.66 -2.73 -15.48
CA GLU A 723 -8.19 -2.21 -16.74
C GLU A 723 -7.54 -0.86 -17.04
N PRO A 724 -7.14 -0.56 -18.31
CA PRO A 724 -6.49 0.72 -18.67
C PRO A 724 -7.31 1.96 -18.28
N GLU A 725 -8.60 1.79 -18.09
CA GLU A 725 -9.56 2.85 -17.73
C GLU A 725 -9.76 2.98 -16.21
N ALA A 726 -9.08 2.19 -15.38
CA ALA A 726 -9.29 2.18 -13.92
C ALA A 726 -9.00 3.54 -13.28
N MET A 727 -7.97 4.27 -13.79
CA MET A 727 -7.59 5.60 -13.34
C MET A 727 -8.19 6.73 -14.20
N GLN A 728 -9.26 6.46 -14.94
CA GLN A 728 -10.06 7.46 -15.67
C GLN A 728 -11.47 7.59 -15.09
N LYS A 729 -11.87 6.70 -14.19
CA LYS A 729 -13.16 6.72 -13.51
C LYS A 729 -13.06 7.48 -12.17
N PRO A 730 -14.13 8.18 -11.75
CA PRO A 730 -14.17 8.78 -10.42
C PRO A 730 -14.08 7.70 -9.31
N PRO A 731 -13.66 8.09 -8.09
CA PRO A 731 -13.68 7.21 -6.95
C PRO A 731 -15.10 6.69 -6.66
N ARG A 732 -15.19 5.44 -6.26
CA ARG A 732 -16.45 4.83 -5.84
C ARG A 732 -16.85 5.37 -4.47
N ARG A 733 -18.14 5.60 -4.26
CA ARG A 733 -18.66 5.98 -2.93
C ARG A 733 -18.68 4.76 -1.99
N PRO A 734 -18.36 4.93 -0.70
CA PRO A 734 -18.34 3.83 0.26
C PRO A 734 -19.71 3.16 0.46
N ASP A 735 -20.79 3.92 0.30
CA ASP A 735 -22.18 3.48 0.45
C ASP A 735 -22.76 2.85 -0.83
N GLU A 736 -22.05 2.93 -1.95
CA GLU A 736 -22.48 2.37 -3.21
C GLU A 736 -22.70 0.84 -3.10
N SER A 737 -23.84 0.39 -3.63
CA SER A 737 -24.15 -1.03 -3.64
C SER A 737 -23.13 -1.83 -4.44
N PHE A 738 -22.72 -2.99 -3.91
CA PHE A 738 -21.87 -3.93 -4.64
C PHE A 738 -22.48 -4.35 -5.99
N PHE A 739 -23.81 -4.38 -6.08
CA PHE A 739 -24.57 -4.75 -7.28
C PHE A 739 -24.99 -3.55 -8.14
N SER A 740 -24.37 -2.40 -7.98
CA SER A 740 -24.60 -1.23 -8.84
C SER A 740 -24.40 -1.57 -10.32
N ASP A 741 -24.82 -0.65 -11.21
CA ASP A 741 -24.67 -0.76 -12.67
C ASP A 741 -25.40 -1.98 -13.30
N GLY A 742 -26.49 -2.44 -12.67
CA GLY A 742 -27.31 -3.54 -13.20
C GLY A 742 -26.61 -4.91 -13.13
N LEU A 743 -25.62 -5.08 -12.24
CA LEU A 743 -24.89 -6.34 -12.06
C LEU A 743 -25.82 -7.49 -11.67
N MET A 744 -26.77 -7.25 -10.75
CA MET A 744 -27.73 -8.26 -10.31
C MET A 744 -28.58 -8.80 -11.49
N GLY A 745 -29.10 -7.92 -12.36
CA GLY A 745 -29.84 -8.33 -13.56
C GLY A 745 -29.00 -9.19 -14.51
N ARG A 746 -27.70 -8.87 -14.64
CA ARG A 746 -26.79 -9.70 -15.46
C ARG A 746 -26.55 -11.06 -14.86
N ILE A 747 -26.41 -11.15 -13.54
CA ILE A 747 -26.25 -12.42 -12.81
C ILE A 747 -27.48 -13.32 -13.02
N PHE A 748 -28.68 -12.81 -12.76
CA PHE A 748 -29.91 -13.58 -12.94
C PHE A 748 -30.13 -14.01 -14.40
N PHE A 749 -29.97 -13.10 -15.36
CA PHE A 749 -30.11 -13.41 -16.78
C PHE A 749 -29.21 -14.58 -17.21
N ARG A 750 -27.95 -14.56 -16.72
CA ARG A 750 -26.97 -15.60 -17.02
C ARG A 750 -27.30 -16.93 -16.35
N GLY A 751 -27.64 -16.91 -15.08
CA GLY A 751 -28.04 -18.12 -14.38
C GLY A 751 -29.28 -18.79 -15.01
N ILE A 752 -30.29 -17.99 -15.34
CA ILE A 752 -31.47 -18.48 -16.03
C ILE A 752 -31.11 -19.14 -17.37
N LEU A 753 -30.27 -18.50 -18.17
CA LEU A 753 -29.87 -19.01 -19.48
C LEU A 753 -29.08 -20.31 -19.36
N ILE A 754 -28.14 -20.41 -18.43
CA ILE A 754 -27.36 -21.62 -18.12
C ILE A 754 -28.31 -22.74 -17.70
N GLY A 755 -29.25 -22.47 -16.79
CA GLY A 755 -30.20 -23.47 -16.31
C GLY A 755 -31.12 -24.00 -17.43
N ILE A 756 -31.66 -23.10 -18.27
CA ILE A 756 -32.52 -23.51 -19.40
C ILE A 756 -31.75 -24.35 -20.44
N CYS A 757 -30.50 -23.96 -20.76
CA CYS A 757 -29.67 -24.71 -21.70
C CYS A 757 -29.33 -26.10 -21.16
N THR A 758 -29.03 -26.21 -19.87
CA THR A 758 -28.75 -27.51 -19.21
C THR A 758 -29.96 -28.43 -19.24
N LEU A 759 -31.15 -27.91 -18.90
CA LEU A 759 -32.42 -28.66 -19.00
C LEU A 759 -32.74 -29.03 -20.44
N GLY A 760 -32.46 -28.14 -21.38
CA GLY A 760 -32.64 -28.39 -22.82
C GLY A 760 -31.80 -29.56 -23.31
N ALA A 761 -30.52 -29.62 -22.92
CA ALA A 761 -29.62 -30.72 -23.24
C ALA A 761 -30.07 -32.04 -22.61
N PHE A 762 -30.47 -32.04 -21.33
CA PHE A 762 -31.05 -33.21 -20.65
C PHE A 762 -32.27 -33.74 -21.43
N SER A 763 -33.24 -32.86 -21.70
CA SER A 763 -34.50 -33.23 -22.37
C SER A 763 -34.27 -33.72 -23.80
N ALA A 764 -33.32 -33.14 -24.53
CA ALA A 764 -32.96 -33.53 -25.88
C ALA A 764 -32.39 -34.96 -25.92
N VAL A 765 -31.50 -35.30 -24.97
CA VAL A 765 -30.92 -36.65 -24.88
C VAL A 765 -31.99 -37.69 -24.52
N VAL A 766 -32.89 -37.39 -23.58
CA VAL A 766 -34.00 -38.27 -23.23
C VAL A 766 -34.92 -38.51 -24.45
N ARG A 767 -35.30 -37.45 -25.18
CA ARG A 767 -36.16 -37.52 -26.37
C ARG A 767 -35.52 -38.28 -27.54
N THR A 768 -34.17 -38.28 -27.61
CA THR A 768 -33.44 -39.07 -28.64
C THR A 768 -33.24 -40.55 -28.23
N GLY A 769 -33.89 -41.03 -27.17
CA GLY A 769 -33.81 -42.42 -26.72
C GLY A 769 -32.52 -42.73 -25.91
N GLY A 770 -31.82 -41.71 -25.38
CA GLY A 770 -30.66 -41.92 -24.51
C GLY A 770 -31.07 -42.43 -23.11
N THR A 771 -30.16 -43.13 -22.44
CA THR A 771 -30.35 -43.56 -21.05
C THR A 771 -30.41 -42.38 -20.11
N LEU A 772 -31.00 -42.53 -18.93
CA LEU A 772 -31.06 -41.48 -17.90
C LEU A 772 -29.64 -41.00 -17.48
N GLU A 773 -28.70 -41.93 -17.37
CA GLU A 773 -27.31 -41.64 -17.04
C GLU A 773 -26.60 -40.81 -18.13
N ALA A 774 -26.93 -41.15 -19.42
CA ALA A 774 -26.38 -40.35 -20.53
C ALA A 774 -26.99 -38.95 -20.57
N ALA A 775 -28.27 -38.78 -20.24
CA ALA A 775 -28.90 -37.45 -20.12
C ALA A 775 -28.31 -36.62 -18.98
N ARG A 776 -28.10 -37.24 -17.81
CA ARG A 776 -27.39 -36.60 -16.66
C ARG A 776 -25.97 -36.19 -17.04
N THR A 777 -25.22 -37.06 -17.70
CA THR A 777 -23.85 -36.78 -18.15
C THR A 777 -23.82 -35.64 -19.16
N ALA A 778 -24.76 -35.61 -20.12
CA ALA A 778 -24.89 -34.53 -21.10
C ALA A 778 -25.28 -33.20 -20.43
N ALA A 779 -26.15 -33.21 -19.43
CA ALA A 779 -26.52 -32.04 -18.64
C ALA A 779 -25.28 -31.49 -17.87
N LEU A 780 -24.51 -32.38 -17.20
CA LEU A 780 -23.30 -32.03 -16.52
C LEU A 780 -22.26 -31.37 -17.46
N CYS A 781 -22.03 -31.98 -18.63
CA CYS A 781 -21.13 -31.43 -19.63
C CYS A 781 -21.59 -30.06 -20.13
N THR A 782 -22.89 -29.90 -20.40
CA THR A 782 -23.47 -28.63 -20.84
C THR A 782 -23.32 -27.56 -19.78
N LEU A 783 -23.59 -27.87 -18.52
CA LEU A 783 -23.46 -26.95 -17.39
C LEU A 783 -22.03 -26.46 -17.27
N ILE A 784 -21.07 -27.38 -17.14
CA ILE A 784 -19.63 -27.04 -16.95
C ILE A 784 -19.11 -26.23 -18.13
N LEU A 785 -19.34 -26.66 -19.36
CA LEU A 785 -18.84 -25.94 -20.54
C LEU A 785 -19.46 -24.55 -20.68
N SER A 786 -20.76 -24.39 -20.36
CA SER A 786 -21.41 -23.07 -20.32
C SER A 786 -20.80 -22.14 -19.29
N GLN A 787 -20.47 -22.65 -18.10
CA GLN A 787 -19.79 -21.90 -17.01
C GLN A 787 -18.36 -21.54 -17.40
N LEU A 788 -17.60 -22.45 -17.99
CA LEU A 788 -16.22 -22.19 -18.45
C LEU A 788 -16.14 -21.15 -19.58
N VAL A 789 -17.13 -21.08 -20.45
CA VAL A 789 -17.23 -19.99 -21.43
C VAL A 789 -17.63 -18.68 -20.73
N HIS A 790 -18.59 -18.75 -19.79
CA HIS A 790 -19.03 -17.57 -19.04
C HIS A 790 -17.92 -16.91 -18.22
N VAL A 791 -16.93 -17.64 -17.74
CA VAL A 791 -15.80 -17.05 -17.01
C VAL A 791 -15.03 -16.03 -17.85
N PHE A 792 -14.85 -16.30 -19.15
CA PHE A 792 -14.20 -15.34 -20.05
C PHE A 792 -15.06 -14.07 -20.24
N GLU A 793 -16.38 -14.18 -20.26
CA GLU A 793 -17.25 -12.99 -20.32
C GLU A 793 -17.19 -12.16 -19.04
N CYS A 794 -16.85 -12.79 -17.91
CA CYS A 794 -16.68 -12.11 -16.64
C CYS A 794 -15.38 -11.29 -16.55
N LYS A 795 -14.41 -11.48 -17.45
CA LYS A 795 -13.16 -10.67 -17.50
C LYS A 795 -13.42 -9.17 -17.63
N SER A 796 -14.49 -8.75 -18.29
CA SER A 796 -14.85 -7.33 -18.41
C SER A 796 -16.37 -7.14 -18.34
N GLU A 797 -16.78 -6.00 -17.80
CA GLU A 797 -18.19 -5.61 -17.78
C GLU A 797 -18.64 -4.92 -19.08
N ARG A 798 -17.69 -4.43 -19.89
CA ARG A 798 -17.96 -3.61 -21.08
C ARG A 798 -17.61 -4.28 -22.41
N ARG A 799 -16.65 -5.20 -22.42
CA ARG A 799 -16.18 -5.87 -23.64
C ARG A 799 -16.97 -7.14 -23.91
N THR A 800 -17.19 -7.44 -25.19
CA THR A 800 -17.80 -8.72 -25.61
C THR A 800 -16.74 -9.82 -25.69
N LEU A 801 -17.17 -11.09 -25.69
CA LEU A 801 -16.29 -12.25 -25.75
C LEU A 801 -15.28 -12.14 -26.92
N PHE A 802 -15.71 -11.66 -28.08
CA PHE A 802 -14.86 -11.55 -29.29
C PHE A 802 -13.85 -10.38 -29.27
N SER A 803 -14.01 -9.43 -28.37
CA SER A 803 -13.11 -8.25 -28.24
C SER A 803 -12.18 -8.32 -27.03
N MET A 804 -12.14 -9.46 -26.33
CA MET A 804 -11.34 -9.65 -25.13
C MET A 804 -9.89 -9.99 -25.43
N PRO A 805 -8.92 -9.41 -24.70
CA PRO A 805 -7.52 -9.86 -24.74
C PRO A 805 -7.40 -11.13 -23.88
N TYR A 806 -7.29 -12.29 -24.53
CA TYR A 806 -7.14 -13.57 -23.81
C TYR A 806 -5.75 -13.78 -23.21
N GLY A 807 -4.70 -13.22 -23.84
CA GLY A 807 -3.31 -13.43 -23.46
C GLY A 807 -2.83 -12.68 -22.22
N ASN A 808 -3.60 -11.73 -21.67
CA ASN A 808 -3.18 -10.94 -20.53
C ASN A 808 -3.35 -11.65 -19.16
N ASN A 809 -4.10 -12.78 -19.12
CA ASN A 809 -4.24 -13.63 -17.94
C ASN A 809 -4.14 -15.11 -18.31
N LEU A 810 -2.91 -15.60 -18.41
CA LEU A 810 -2.63 -17.01 -18.72
C LEU A 810 -3.06 -17.96 -17.60
N TRP A 811 -3.16 -17.48 -16.35
CA TRP A 811 -3.66 -18.28 -15.24
C TRP A 811 -5.12 -18.66 -15.43
N LEU A 812 -5.94 -17.76 -15.99
CA LEU A 812 -7.33 -18.05 -16.30
C LEU A 812 -7.44 -19.10 -17.40
N VAL A 813 -6.65 -18.97 -18.46
CA VAL A 813 -6.61 -19.97 -19.54
C VAL A 813 -6.18 -21.33 -19.00
N GLY A 814 -5.12 -21.35 -18.16
CA GLY A 814 -4.65 -22.58 -17.49
C GLY A 814 -5.72 -23.20 -16.60
N ALA A 815 -6.43 -22.41 -15.79
CA ALA A 815 -7.51 -22.87 -14.92
C ALA A 815 -8.66 -23.51 -15.73
N VAL A 816 -9.08 -22.87 -16.83
CA VAL A 816 -10.10 -23.39 -17.71
C VAL A 816 -9.66 -24.71 -18.38
N LEU A 817 -8.41 -24.80 -18.85
CA LEU A 817 -7.88 -26.04 -19.43
C LEU A 817 -7.84 -27.18 -18.42
N VAL A 818 -7.46 -26.90 -17.17
CA VAL A 818 -7.49 -27.90 -16.08
C VAL A 818 -8.92 -28.35 -15.81
N SER A 819 -9.87 -27.41 -15.74
CA SER A 819 -11.29 -27.74 -15.54
C SER A 819 -11.86 -28.61 -16.68
N VAL A 820 -11.52 -28.31 -17.94
CA VAL A 820 -11.89 -29.15 -19.09
C VAL A 820 -11.25 -30.53 -19.01
N ALA A 821 -9.97 -30.63 -18.61
CA ALA A 821 -9.29 -31.91 -18.45
C ALA A 821 -9.91 -32.76 -17.34
N VAL A 822 -10.33 -32.12 -16.23
CA VAL A 822 -11.03 -32.82 -15.14
C VAL A 822 -12.42 -33.32 -15.61
N LEU A 823 -13.18 -32.51 -16.36
CA LEU A 823 -14.45 -32.94 -16.96
C LEU A 823 -14.25 -34.13 -17.92
N ALA A 824 -13.24 -34.04 -18.79
CA ALA A 824 -12.90 -35.11 -19.70
C ALA A 824 -12.51 -36.40 -18.94
N ALA A 825 -11.73 -36.28 -17.87
CA ALA A 825 -11.35 -37.40 -17.01
C ALA A 825 -12.57 -37.99 -16.29
N ALA A 826 -13.51 -37.19 -15.78
CA ALA A 826 -14.73 -37.65 -15.14
C ALA A 826 -15.64 -38.42 -16.09
N VAL A 827 -15.60 -38.16 -17.42
CA VAL A 827 -16.40 -38.90 -18.43
C VAL A 827 -15.63 -40.10 -19.02
N ALA A 828 -14.28 -40.02 -19.11
CA ALA A 828 -13.48 -41.05 -19.82
C ALA A 828 -12.91 -42.13 -18.88
N VAL A 829 -12.45 -41.77 -17.66
CA VAL A 829 -11.77 -42.67 -16.74
C VAL A 829 -12.76 -43.57 -16.00
N PRO A 830 -12.68 -44.93 -16.09
CA PRO A 830 -13.66 -45.83 -15.50
C PRO A 830 -13.89 -45.67 -13.99
N MET A 831 -12.82 -45.43 -13.23
CA MET A 831 -12.90 -45.22 -11.79
C MET A 831 -13.64 -43.92 -11.43
N LEU A 832 -13.42 -42.83 -12.17
CA LEU A 832 -14.09 -41.56 -11.95
C LEU A 832 -15.56 -41.60 -12.42
N ARG A 833 -15.86 -42.38 -13.45
CA ARG A 833 -17.27 -42.61 -13.87
C ARG A 833 -18.13 -43.20 -12.77
N VAL A 834 -17.61 -44.14 -12.01
CA VAL A 834 -18.30 -44.70 -10.86
C VAL A 834 -18.56 -43.64 -9.79
N ILE A 835 -17.54 -42.84 -9.45
CA ILE A 835 -17.64 -41.81 -8.41
C ILE A 835 -18.65 -40.73 -8.80
N PHE A 836 -18.58 -40.22 -10.04
CA PHE A 836 -19.46 -39.16 -10.52
C PHE A 836 -20.72 -39.62 -11.23
N SER A 837 -20.97 -40.95 -11.28
CA SER A 837 -22.11 -41.55 -11.95
C SER A 837 -22.30 -41.01 -13.38
N THR A 838 -21.19 -41.03 -14.15
CA THR A 838 -21.14 -40.55 -15.53
C THR A 838 -20.96 -41.71 -16.48
N VAL A 839 -21.37 -41.53 -17.75
CA VAL A 839 -21.22 -42.51 -18.83
C VAL A 839 -20.54 -41.89 -20.04
N MET A 840 -19.95 -42.73 -20.89
CA MET A 840 -19.41 -42.29 -22.18
C MET A 840 -20.56 -41.80 -23.09
N LEU A 841 -20.48 -40.56 -23.52
CA LEU A 841 -21.44 -39.97 -24.45
C LEU A 841 -21.12 -40.39 -25.88
N THR A 842 -22.20 -40.68 -26.65
CA THR A 842 -22.08 -40.87 -28.09
C THR A 842 -21.84 -39.54 -28.84
N ARG A 843 -21.37 -39.60 -30.08
CA ARG A 843 -21.11 -38.38 -30.88
C ARG A 843 -22.32 -37.44 -30.98
N PRO A 844 -23.56 -37.94 -31.25
CA PRO A 844 -24.76 -37.06 -31.24
C PRO A 844 -25.01 -36.38 -29.90
N GLN A 845 -24.82 -37.11 -28.78
CA GLN A 845 -24.99 -36.54 -27.45
C GLN A 845 -23.95 -35.45 -27.11
N TRP A 846 -22.70 -35.62 -27.59
CA TRP A 846 -21.68 -34.54 -27.51
C TRP A 846 -22.12 -33.32 -28.35
N TYR A 847 -22.65 -33.49 -29.55
CA TYR A 847 -23.15 -32.36 -30.34
C TYR A 847 -24.30 -31.61 -29.64
N ILE A 848 -25.20 -32.34 -28.96
CA ILE A 848 -26.25 -31.73 -28.14
C ILE A 848 -25.63 -30.92 -27.01
N ALA A 849 -24.74 -31.51 -26.22
CA ALA A 849 -24.12 -30.84 -25.08
C ALA A 849 -23.34 -29.57 -25.52
N LEU A 850 -22.53 -29.66 -26.58
CA LEU A 850 -21.79 -28.54 -27.12
C LEU A 850 -22.68 -27.46 -27.73
N GLY A 851 -23.75 -27.88 -28.46
CA GLY A 851 -24.69 -26.94 -29.07
C GLY A 851 -25.40 -26.08 -28.03
N PHE A 852 -25.94 -26.71 -26.96
CA PHE A 852 -26.58 -25.96 -25.87
C PHE A 852 -25.58 -25.11 -25.08
N SER A 853 -24.35 -25.56 -24.86
CA SER A 853 -23.32 -24.75 -24.16
C SER A 853 -22.93 -23.51 -24.93
N LEU A 854 -22.88 -23.56 -26.27
CA LEU A 854 -22.54 -22.42 -27.13
C LEU A 854 -23.69 -21.41 -27.31
N THR A 855 -24.94 -21.78 -27.02
CA THR A 855 -26.06 -20.82 -27.08
C THR A 855 -25.95 -19.75 -26.01
N VAL A 856 -25.36 -20.06 -24.85
CA VAL A 856 -25.17 -19.13 -23.73
C VAL A 856 -24.32 -17.89 -24.13
N PRO A 857 -23.13 -18.03 -24.72
CA PRO A 857 -22.33 -16.87 -25.15
C PRO A 857 -22.94 -16.16 -26.37
N LEU A 858 -23.63 -16.88 -27.26
CA LEU A 858 -24.27 -16.28 -28.43
C LEU A 858 -25.39 -15.32 -28.02
N CYS A 859 -26.31 -15.77 -27.16
CA CYS A 859 -27.40 -14.94 -26.66
C CYS A 859 -26.87 -13.67 -25.93
N SER A 860 -25.78 -13.81 -25.23
CA SER A 860 -25.18 -12.65 -24.54
C SER A 860 -24.52 -11.64 -25.44
N SER A 861 -23.83 -12.12 -26.46
CA SER A 861 -23.21 -11.26 -27.44
C SER A 861 -24.24 -10.44 -28.18
N ILE A 862 -25.37 -11.09 -28.54
CA ILE A 862 -26.53 -10.41 -29.16
C ILE A 862 -27.15 -9.37 -28.21
N ALA A 863 -27.38 -9.72 -26.94
CA ALA A 863 -27.91 -8.77 -25.94
C ALA A 863 -26.95 -7.60 -25.70
N GLY A 864 -25.64 -7.85 -25.77
CA GLY A 864 -24.60 -6.83 -25.67
C GLY A 864 -24.59 -5.82 -26.81
N LEU A 865 -24.88 -6.28 -28.04
CA LEU A 865 -24.99 -5.42 -29.22
C LEU A 865 -26.19 -4.46 -29.13
N PHE A 866 -27.34 -4.93 -28.63
CA PHE A 866 -28.52 -4.08 -28.42
C PHE A 866 -28.33 -3.02 -27.32
N ARG A 867 -27.51 -3.28 -26.30
CA ARG A 867 -27.19 -2.31 -25.25
C ARG A 867 -26.26 -1.20 -25.71
N ARG A 868 -25.27 -1.48 -26.55
CA ARG A 868 -24.39 -0.47 -27.13
C ARG A 868 -25.16 0.58 -27.93
N LYS A 869 -26.12 0.17 -28.71
CA LYS A 869 -26.98 1.06 -29.52
C LYS A 869 -27.87 2.02 -28.69
N LYS A 870 -27.97 1.83 -27.37
CA LYS A 870 -28.75 2.68 -26.45
C LYS A 870 -27.87 3.67 -25.64
N GLN A 871 -26.55 3.53 -25.69
CA GLN A 871 -25.59 4.37 -24.97
C GLN A 871 -24.81 5.32 -25.90
N ASP A 872 -24.76 5.03 -27.20
CA ASP A 872 -24.40 5.96 -28.28
C ASP A 872 -25.65 6.74 -28.74
#